data_0127c6d27c31dc669a2cf8dc8f91a524
#
_entry.id   0127c6d27c31dc669a2cf8dc8f91a524
#
_cell.length_a   1.000
_cell.length_b   1.000
_cell.length_c   1.000
_cell.angle_alpha   90.00
_cell.angle_beta   90.00
_cell.angle_gamma   90.00
#
_symmetry.space_group_name_H-M   'P 1'
#
loop_
_entity.id
_entity.type
_entity.pdbx_description
1 polymer ?
#
loop_
_entity_poly.entity_id
_entity_poly.type
_entity_poly.pdbx_seq_one_letter_code
_entity_poly.pdbx_strand_id
1 'polypeptide(L)'
;QEMERLKHDLENTGSDAKIKKIAKRLKVLEAFHKSGIKPDWMIMEVLPVLPPELRPLVPLDGGRFATSDLNDLYRRVINRNNRLKRLLELKAPEIIVRNEKRMLQEAVDSLLDNGRRGKAMTGANKRPLKSLADMIKGKGGRFRQNLLGKRVDYSGRSVIVVGPQLRLHQCGLPKKMALELFKPFIFHKLEVLGLATTIKAAKRLVEQEVPEVWDILEDVIREHPILLNRAPTLHRLGIQAFEPVLIEGKAIQLHPLVCAAFNADFDGDQMAVHVPLSLEAQMEARTLMLASNNVLSPANGEPIIVPSQDIVLGLYYMTREKINAKGEGMVFADVCELQRAYDTRQVDLNAKIAVRIREFDKSADGEYTPKLIRQQTTVGRALLSEILPKGLPFSFINKALKKKEISRLINGSFRRVGLRDTVIFADHLMYTGFAYATRGGISICVDDMLVPTQKQDLLAAAEREVKEIEMQYTSGLVTQGERYNKVVDIWGRAGDQVAKAMMEQLSKEQVVDREGNTVQQESFNAIYMMADSGARGSAAQIRQLAGMRGLMAKPDGSIIETPITANFREGLNVLQYFISTHGARKGLADTALKTANSGYLTRRLVDVTQDLVVTDVDCGTKHGMALKARSEER
;
A
#
# COMPACT_ATOMS: atom_id res chain seq x y z
N GLN A 1 54.88 15.37 -7.47
CA GLN A 1 56.14 14.64 -7.62
C GLN A 1 55.90 13.12 -7.58
N GLU A 2 55.36 12.53 -6.53
CA GLU A 2 55.13 11.06 -6.47
C GLU A 2 54.08 10.58 -7.46
N MET A 3 53.04 11.35 -7.70
CA MET A 3 52.00 11.09 -8.73
C MET A 3 52.60 11.05 -10.14
N GLU A 4 53.46 11.97 -10.46
CA GLU A 4 54.16 12.06 -11.75
C GLU A 4 55.09 10.87 -11.96
N ARG A 5 55.86 10.51 -10.92
CA ARG A 5 56.69 9.30 -10.94
C ARG A 5 55.89 8.04 -11.19
N LEU A 6 54.77 7.88 -10.49
CA LEU A 6 53.91 6.70 -10.66
C LEU A 6 53.19 6.65 -12.02
N LYS A 7 52.89 7.80 -12.63
CA LYS A 7 52.40 7.86 -14.01
C LYS A 7 53.46 7.43 -15.01
N HIS A 8 54.68 7.94 -14.84
CA HIS A 8 55.82 7.55 -15.68
C HIS A 8 56.14 6.06 -15.51
N ASP A 9 56.11 5.52 -14.26
CA ASP A 9 56.29 4.09 -14.01
C ASP A 9 55.20 3.22 -14.62
N LEU A 10 53.95 3.73 -14.68
CA LEU A 10 52.82 3.03 -15.31
C LEU A 10 53.02 2.88 -16.81
N GLU A 11 53.56 3.91 -17.47
CA GLU A 11 53.81 3.92 -18.92
C GLU A 11 54.99 3.00 -19.29
N ASN A 12 55.97 2.86 -18.41
CA ASN A 12 57.19 2.10 -18.67
C ASN A 12 57.17 0.64 -18.16
N THR A 13 56.10 0.20 -17.51
CA THR A 13 56.03 -1.14 -16.90
C THR A 13 55.16 -2.11 -17.74
N GLY A 14 55.77 -3.19 -18.24
CA GLY A 14 55.06 -4.24 -19.00
C GLY A 14 54.46 -5.40 -18.18
N SER A 15 54.48 -5.33 -16.85
CA SER A 15 54.00 -6.40 -15.98
C SER A 15 52.61 -6.07 -15.40
N ASP A 16 51.57 -6.83 -15.74
CA ASP A 16 50.18 -6.64 -15.32
C ASP A 16 50.02 -6.54 -13.78
N ALA A 17 50.75 -7.33 -13.02
CA ALA A 17 50.69 -7.30 -11.56
C ALA A 17 51.21 -5.97 -10.98
N LYS A 18 52.30 -5.43 -11.59
CA LYS A 18 52.85 -4.12 -11.20
C LYS A 18 51.91 -2.98 -11.62
N ILE A 19 51.35 -3.05 -12.83
CA ILE A 19 50.37 -2.08 -13.37
C ILE A 19 49.20 -1.96 -12.42
N LYS A 20 48.58 -3.08 -12.01
CA LYS A 20 47.47 -3.08 -11.05
C LYS A 20 47.83 -2.45 -9.69
N LYS A 21 49.05 -2.70 -9.20
CA LYS A 21 49.52 -2.15 -7.94
C LYS A 21 49.74 -0.63 -8.02
N ILE A 22 50.37 -0.18 -9.09
CA ILE A 22 50.61 1.25 -9.38
C ILE A 22 49.29 2.00 -9.59
N ALA A 23 48.38 1.45 -10.38
CA ALA A 23 47.08 2.03 -10.63
C ALA A 23 46.25 2.20 -9.35
N LYS A 24 46.27 1.20 -8.45
CA LYS A 24 45.60 1.27 -7.15
C LYS A 24 46.19 2.39 -6.27
N ARG A 25 47.52 2.55 -6.24
CA ARG A 25 48.20 3.60 -5.49
C ARG A 25 47.93 4.98 -6.10
N LEU A 26 47.99 5.09 -7.42
CA LEU A 26 47.75 6.32 -8.16
C LEU A 26 46.31 6.83 -7.92
N LYS A 27 45.29 5.94 -7.94
CA LYS A 27 43.92 6.28 -7.65
C LYS A 27 43.72 6.92 -6.26
N VAL A 28 44.44 6.42 -5.24
CA VAL A 28 44.41 6.99 -3.89
C VAL A 28 45.07 8.37 -3.86
N LEU A 29 46.24 8.53 -4.50
CA LEU A 29 46.94 9.82 -4.56
C LEU A 29 46.14 10.87 -5.33
N GLU A 30 45.51 10.50 -6.46
CA GLU A 30 44.64 11.39 -7.20
C GLU A 30 43.41 11.83 -6.38
N ALA A 31 42.81 10.92 -5.59
CA ALA A 31 41.70 11.25 -4.70
C ALA A 31 42.14 12.28 -3.63
N PHE A 32 43.30 12.12 -3.02
CA PHE A 32 43.85 13.12 -2.10
C PHE A 32 44.13 14.47 -2.78
N HIS A 33 44.71 14.44 -3.97
CA HIS A 33 45.04 15.65 -4.70
C HIS A 33 43.80 16.43 -5.12
N LYS A 34 42.77 15.72 -5.66
CA LYS A 34 41.50 16.33 -6.09
C LYS A 34 40.69 16.87 -4.92
N SER A 35 40.70 16.20 -3.77
CA SER A 35 39.95 16.63 -2.58
C SER A 35 40.65 17.72 -1.77
N GLY A 36 41.94 18.00 -2.02
CA GLY A 36 42.75 18.95 -1.23
C GLY A 36 43.06 18.47 0.19
N ILE A 37 42.71 17.23 0.55
CA ILE A 37 42.95 16.67 1.88
C ILE A 37 44.39 16.25 2.01
N LYS A 38 45.07 16.71 3.08
CA LYS A 38 46.42 16.32 3.38
C LYS A 38 46.45 14.98 4.09
N PRO A 39 47.40 14.07 3.76
CA PRO A 39 47.53 12.77 4.46
C PRO A 39 47.81 12.90 5.96
N ASP A 40 48.46 13.96 6.39
CA ASP A 40 48.76 14.25 7.79
C ASP A 40 47.50 14.38 8.65
N TRP A 41 46.40 14.83 8.05
CA TRP A 41 45.11 14.97 8.74
C TRP A 41 44.47 13.63 9.14
N MET A 42 44.98 12.51 8.62
CA MET A 42 44.54 11.17 9.01
C MET A 42 45.11 10.74 10.37
N ILE A 43 46.14 11.45 10.87
CA ILE A 43 46.73 11.21 12.17
C ILE A 43 46.22 12.30 13.11
N MET A 44 45.47 11.89 14.11
CA MET A 44 44.93 12.81 15.11
C MET A 44 45.92 12.97 16.25
N GLU A 45 46.41 14.19 16.48
CA GLU A 45 47.25 14.55 17.64
C GLU A 45 46.38 14.96 18.83
N VAL A 46 45.26 15.61 18.56
CA VAL A 46 44.29 16.09 19.55
C VAL A 46 42.94 15.50 19.26
N LEU A 47 42.31 14.88 20.26
CA LEU A 47 40.95 14.34 20.15
C LEU A 47 39.95 15.40 20.58
N PRO A 48 38.99 15.82 19.72
CA PRO A 48 37.96 16.76 20.11
C PRO A 48 36.96 16.12 21.07
N VAL A 49 36.55 16.88 22.08
CA VAL A 49 35.58 16.45 23.08
C VAL A 49 34.23 17.13 22.81
N LEU A 50 33.19 16.34 22.75
CA LEU A 50 31.84 16.84 22.57
C LEU A 50 31.39 17.67 23.79
N PRO A 51 30.68 18.82 23.62
CA PRO A 51 30.16 19.60 24.75
C PRO A 51 29.27 18.77 25.69
N PRO A 52 29.29 19.06 27.01
CA PRO A 52 28.52 18.27 28.00
C PRO A 52 27.01 18.22 27.75
N GLU A 53 26.45 19.26 27.18
CA GLU A 53 25.03 19.36 26.85
C GLU A 53 24.58 18.33 25.80
N LEU A 54 25.47 17.95 24.89
CA LEU A 54 25.20 16.92 23.86
C LEU A 54 25.43 15.48 24.37
N ARG A 55 26.00 15.32 25.59
CA ARG A 55 26.20 14.03 26.28
C ARG A 55 25.75 14.10 27.73
N PRO A 56 24.47 14.39 27.99
CA PRO A 56 23.99 14.78 29.32
C PRO A 56 24.13 13.65 30.33
N LEU A 57 24.31 14.07 31.59
CA LEU A 57 24.20 13.26 32.78
C LEU A 57 22.95 13.73 33.55
N VAL A 58 21.88 12.93 33.50
CA VAL A 58 20.59 13.30 34.06
C VAL A 58 20.34 12.52 35.34
N PRO A 59 20.05 13.19 36.48
CA PRO A 59 19.63 12.53 37.71
C PRO A 59 18.24 11.89 37.52
N LEU A 60 18.10 10.66 37.96
CA LEU A 60 16.84 9.93 38.03
C LEU A 60 16.37 9.85 39.49
N ASP A 61 15.07 9.61 39.66
CA ASP A 61 14.50 9.38 41.01
C ASP A 61 15.20 8.21 41.70
N GLY A 62 15.51 8.37 42.98
CA GLY A 62 16.27 7.38 43.76
C GLY A 62 17.80 7.51 43.72
N GLY A 63 18.34 8.69 43.37
CA GLY A 63 19.76 8.99 43.45
C GLY A 63 20.64 8.31 42.39
N ARG A 64 20.02 7.73 41.33
CA ARG A 64 20.72 7.17 40.19
C ARG A 64 20.85 8.18 39.05
N PHE A 65 21.90 8.06 38.25
CA PHE A 65 22.13 8.93 37.09
C PHE A 65 21.99 8.13 35.81
N ALA A 66 21.26 8.69 34.85
CA ALA A 66 21.29 8.23 33.47
C ALA A 66 22.38 9.00 32.72
N THR A 67 23.28 8.28 32.09
CA THR A 67 24.40 8.86 31.34
C THR A 67 24.40 8.44 29.89
N SER A 68 24.87 9.31 29.01
CA SER A 68 25.11 8.95 27.62
C SER A 68 26.25 7.93 27.52
N ASP A 69 26.14 6.97 26.59
CA ASP A 69 27.20 5.98 26.31
C ASP A 69 28.54 6.64 25.91
N LEU A 70 28.49 7.86 25.35
CA LEU A 70 29.68 8.64 24.99
C LEU A 70 30.51 8.98 26.21
N ASN A 71 29.93 9.27 27.37
CA ASN A 71 30.68 9.55 28.59
C ASN A 71 31.52 8.35 29.03
N ASP A 72 31.01 7.13 28.88
CA ASP A 72 31.75 5.92 29.17
C ASP A 72 32.91 5.71 28.19
N LEU A 73 32.70 6.00 26.92
CA LEU A 73 33.75 5.88 25.91
C LEU A 73 34.86 6.93 26.12
N TYR A 74 34.52 8.18 26.40
CA TYR A 74 35.50 9.23 26.75
C TYR A 74 36.28 8.87 28.03
N ARG A 75 35.59 8.38 29.05
CA ARG A 75 36.23 7.94 30.29
C ARG A 75 37.27 6.84 30.04
N ARG A 76 36.98 5.87 29.18
CA ARG A 76 37.92 4.81 28.79
C ARG A 76 39.15 5.38 28.08
N VAL A 77 38.95 6.31 27.15
CA VAL A 77 40.06 6.97 26.43
C VAL A 77 40.96 7.73 27.41
N ILE A 78 40.38 8.54 28.30
CA ILE A 78 41.12 9.33 29.29
C ILE A 78 41.92 8.42 30.25
N ASN A 79 41.28 7.37 30.77
CA ASN A 79 41.92 6.42 31.67
C ASN A 79 43.13 5.70 30.99
N ARG A 80 42.98 5.27 29.73
CA ARG A 80 44.06 4.65 28.95
C ARG A 80 45.17 5.64 28.67
N ASN A 81 44.85 6.87 28.33
CA ASN A 81 45.85 7.91 28.08
C ASN A 81 46.65 8.26 29.36
N ASN A 82 45.97 8.43 30.50
CA ASN A 82 46.64 8.70 31.78
C ASN A 82 47.52 7.53 32.21
N ARG A 83 47.09 6.30 32.02
CA ARG A 83 47.87 5.11 32.28
C ARG A 83 49.09 5.03 31.38
N LEU A 84 48.98 5.32 30.10
CA LEU A 84 50.11 5.38 29.18
C LEU A 84 51.12 6.45 29.57
N LYS A 85 50.69 7.66 29.96
CA LYS A 85 51.57 8.73 30.47
C LYS A 85 52.38 8.24 31.65
N ARG A 86 51.72 7.65 32.66
CA ARG A 86 52.37 7.12 33.86
C ARG A 86 53.38 6.01 33.57
N LEU A 87 53.08 5.11 32.61
CA LEU A 87 53.99 4.05 32.18
C LEU A 87 55.23 4.62 31.47
N LEU A 88 55.10 5.68 30.68
CA LEU A 88 56.19 6.38 30.03
C LEU A 88 57.08 7.12 31.05
N GLU A 89 56.50 7.79 32.04
CA GLU A 89 57.21 8.44 33.13
C GLU A 89 58.04 7.44 33.97
N LEU A 90 57.48 6.27 34.25
CA LEU A 90 58.10 5.18 34.99
C LEU A 90 59.15 4.38 34.15
N LYS A 91 59.32 4.73 32.87
CA LYS A 91 60.23 3.98 31.93
C LYS A 91 59.96 2.48 31.92
N ALA A 92 58.66 2.09 31.90
CA ALA A 92 58.22 0.70 31.91
C ALA A 92 58.75 -0.07 30.67
N PRO A 93 58.84 -1.42 30.72
CA PRO A 93 59.31 -2.24 29.60
C PRO A 93 58.49 -1.96 28.31
N GLU A 94 59.19 -1.95 27.18
CA GLU A 94 58.63 -1.56 25.86
C GLU A 94 57.40 -2.41 25.48
N ILE A 95 57.37 -3.68 25.85
CA ILE A 95 56.26 -4.60 25.58
C ILE A 95 54.95 -4.09 26.22
N ILE A 96 55.04 -3.61 27.48
CA ILE A 96 53.89 -3.07 28.23
C ILE A 96 53.43 -1.76 27.61
N VAL A 97 54.36 -0.87 27.29
CA VAL A 97 54.06 0.43 26.64
C VAL A 97 53.40 0.21 25.28
N ARG A 98 53.91 -0.72 24.47
CA ARG A 98 53.34 -1.05 23.16
C ARG A 98 51.94 -1.62 23.28
N ASN A 99 51.68 -2.47 24.27
CA ASN A 99 50.35 -3.00 24.51
C ASN A 99 49.36 -1.90 24.98
N GLU A 100 49.81 -0.98 25.85
CA GLU A 100 48.93 0.12 26.28
C GLU A 100 48.64 1.12 25.14
N LYS A 101 49.59 1.38 24.25
CA LYS A 101 49.36 2.16 23.02
C LYS A 101 48.31 1.49 22.13
N ARG A 102 48.38 0.17 21.97
CA ARG A 102 47.37 -0.59 21.23
C ARG A 102 45.97 -0.46 21.86
N MET A 103 45.90 -0.58 23.20
CA MET A 103 44.64 -0.46 23.94
C MET A 103 44.07 0.97 23.89
N LEU A 104 44.90 1.99 23.86
CA LEU A 104 44.49 3.39 23.66
C LEU A 104 43.89 3.58 22.25
N GLN A 105 44.58 3.01 21.24
CA GLN A 105 44.05 3.04 19.86
C GLN A 105 42.69 2.35 19.75
N GLU A 106 42.54 1.18 20.39
CA GLU A 106 41.25 0.48 20.43
C GLU A 106 40.13 1.31 21.14
N ALA A 107 40.48 2.05 22.20
CA ALA A 107 39.56 2.92 22.90
C ALA A 107 39.11 4.12 22.02
N VAL A 108 40.04 4.71 21.26
CA VAL A 108 39.75 5.79 20.32
C VAL A 108 38.91 5.28 19.13
N ASP A 109 39.27 4.12 18.58
CA ASP A 109 38.50 3.48 17.51
C ASP A 109 37.06 3.20 17.96
N SER A 110 36.87 2.74 19.20
CA SER A 110 35.52 2.51 19.78
C SER A 110 34.74 3.79 20.00
N LEU A 111 35.41 4.88 20.34
CA LEU A 111 34.73 6.19 20.48
C LEU A 111 34.24 6.71 19.14
N LEU A 112 35.03 6.53 18.08
CA LEU A 112 34.66 7.02 16.75
C LEU A 112 33.65 6.12 16.07
N ASP A 113 33.85 4.81 16.02
CA ASP A 113 32.95 3.83 15.39
C ASP A 113 33.08 2.46 16.08
N ASN A 114 32.26 2.24 17.12
CA ASN A 114 32.32 1.02 17.93
C ASN A 114 31.85 -0.21 17.13
N GLY A 115 32.68 -1.25 17.12
CA GLY A 115 32.37 -2.51 16.42
C GLY A 115 32.85 -2.57 14.98
N ARG A 116 33.49 -1.51 14.46
CA ARG A 116 34.06 -1.53 13.11
C ARG A 116 35.29 -2.42 13.01
N ARG A 117 36.11 -2.49 14.08
CA ARG A 117 37.28 -3.35 14.22
C ARG A 117 37.11 -4.29 15.40
N GLY A 118 37.01 -5.58 15.15
CA GLY A 118 36.96 -6.58 16.19
C GLY A 118 35.64 -6.58 16.99
N LYS A 119 35.69 -6.98 18.25
CA LYS A 119 34.53 -7.08 19.14
C LYS A 119 34.14 -5.70 19.66
N ALA A 120 32.85 -5.37 19.53
CA ALA A 120 32.33 -4.11 20.03
C ALA A 120 32.48 -3.98 21.55
N MET A 121 32.83 -2.78 22.02
CA MET A 121 32.86 -2.46 23.45
C MET A 121 31.45 -2.45 24.00
N THR A 122 31.22 -3.14 25.11
CA THR A 122 29.90 -3.31 25.73
C THR A 122 29.84 -2.61 27.08
N GLY A 123 28.60 -2.18 27.45
CA GLY A 123 28.27 -1.69 28.79
C GLY A 123 27.93 -2.81 29.77
N ALA A 124 27.40 -2.43 30.94
CA ALA A 124 27.03 -3.35 32.02
C ALA A 124 26.10 -4.50 31.61
N ASN A 125 25.15 -4.24 30.68
CA ASN A 125 24.16 -5.21 30.22
C ASN A 125 24.60 -5.97 28.95
N LYS A 126 25.90 -6.08 28.67
CA LYS A 126 26.47 -6.67 27.45
C LYS A 126 25.97 -6.03 26.15
N ARG A 127 25.28 -4.90 26.22
CA ARG A 127 24.83 -4.10 25.08
C ARG A 127 26.01 -3.33 24.49
N PRO A 128 26.21 -3.30 23.15
CA PRO A 128 27.20 -2.44 22.52
C PRO A 128 26.97 -0.96 22.89
N LEU A 129 28.03 -0.24 23.22
CA LEU A 129 27.96 1.19 23.50
C LEU A 129 27.79 1.96 22.20
N LYS A 130 26.98 3.01 22.23
CA LYS A 130 26.68 3.86 21.08
C LYS A 130 27.82 4.86 20.88
N SER A 131 28.55 4.73 19.75
CA SER A 131 29.68 5.59 19.39
C SER A 131 29.26 6.89 18.70
N LEU A 132 30.22 7.76 18.39
CA LEU A 132 29.95 9.01 17.63
C LEU A 132 29.36 8.71 16.24
N ALA A 133 29.88 7.70 15.54
CA ALA A 133 29.31 7.29 14.25
C ALA A 133 27.87 6.82 14.38
N ASP A 134 27.52 6.09 15.44
CA ASP A 134 26.16 5.62 15.70
C ASP A 134 25.20 6.75 16.07
N MET A 135 25.72 7.88 16.57
CA MET A 135 24.91 9.10 16.80
C MET A 135 24.45 9.76 15.51
N ILE A 136 25.15 9.53 14.41
CA ILE A 136 24.88 10.15 13.10
C ILE A 136 24.24 9.15 12.15
N LYS A 137 24.75 7.92 12.09
CA LYS A 137 24.36 6.86 11.15
C LYS A 137 23.11 6.09 11.63
N GLY A 138 22.46 5.47 10.68
CA GLY A 138 21.39 4.50 10.92
C GLY A 138 20.05 5.10 11.34
N LYS A 139 19.12 4.23 11.69
CA LYS A 139 17.72 4.58 12.02
C LYS A 139 17.61 5.41 13.32
N GLY A 140 18.49 5.17 14.28
CA GLY A 140 18.56 5.90 15.55
C GLY A 140 19.58 7.06 15.53
N GLY A 141 20.14 7.39 14.38
CA GLY A 141 21.06 8.50 14.22
C GLY A 141 20.35 9.84 14.05
N ARG A 142 21.13 10.92 14.20
CA ARG A 142 20.62 12.29 14.20
C ARG A 142 19.89 12.66 12.91
N PHE A 143 20.43 12.24 11.77
CA PHE A 143 19.80 12.55 10.47
C PHE A 143 18.40 11.95 10.32
N ARG A 144 18.24 10.67 10.62
CA ARG A 144 16.96 9.97 10.42
C ARG A 144 15.96 10.19 11.55
N GLN A 145 16.42 10.41 12.76
CA GLN A 145 15.54 10.49 13.94
C GLN A 145 15.12 11.92 14.28
N ASN A 146 15.96 12.92 13.99
CA ASN A 146 15.74 14.29 14.46
C ASN A 146 15.74 15.35 13.35
N LEU A 147 16.35 15.11 12.19
CA LEU A 147 16.47 16.09 11.12
C LEU A 147 15.47 15.84 9.98
N LEU A 148 15.40 14.62 9.43
CA LEU A 148 14.46 14.26 8.37
C LEU A 148 13.01 14.09 8.87
N GLY A 149 12.82 13.91 10.16
CA GLY A 149 11.51 13.81 10.79
C GLY A 149 11.62 13.93 12.28
N LYS A 150 10.65 14.56 12.91
CA LYS A 150 10.58 14.76 14.36
C LYS A 150 9.26 14.23 14.89
N ARG A 151 9.21 13.93 16.20
CA ARG A 151 7.95 13.74 16.90
C ARG A 151 7.27 15.09 17.05
N VAL A 152 5.99 15.14 16.72
CA VAL A 152 5.20 16.37 16.74
C VAL A 152 4.09 16.29 17.77
N ASP A 153 3.76 17.46 18.36
CA ASP A 153 2.62 17.63 19.25
C ASP A 153 1.32 17.73 18.41
N TYR A 154 0.19 17.77 19.09
CA TYR A 154 -1.15 17.82 18.47
C TYR A 154 -1.39 16.68 17.49
N SER A 155 -0.94 15.52 17.88
CA SER A 155 -1.12 14.27 17.14
C SER A 155 -1.64 13.17 18.05
N GLY A 156 -2.45 12.29 17.48
CA GLY A 156 -3.02 11.16 18.19
C GLY A 156 -3.07 9.93 17.28
N ARG A 157 -3.44 8.81 17.85
CA ARG A 157 -3.56 7.55 17.12
C ARG A 157 -4.73 6.73 17.63
N SER A 158 -5.51 6.16 16.74
CA SER A 158 -6.59 5.23 17.07
C SER A 158 -6.84 4.22 15.98
N VAL A 159 -7.61 3.20 16.30
CA VAL A 159 -8.09 2.18 15.36
C VAL A 159 -9.08 2.83 14.40
N ILE A 160 -9.11 2.36 13.15
CA ILE A 160 -10.06 2.81 12.13
C ILE A 160 -11.21 1.84 11.99
N VAL A 161 -12.39 2.39 11.70
CA VAL A 161 -13.60 1.64 11.33
C VAL A 161 -14.23 2.27 10.10
N VAL A 162 -15.09 1.54 9.43
CA VAL A 162 -15.79 2.05 8.24
C VAL A 162 -16.81 3.12 8.62
N GLY A 163 -16.85 4.20 7.83
CA GLY A 163 -17.87 5.25 7.93
C GLY A 163 -18.62 5.40 6.60
N PRO A 164 -19.60 4.53 6.29
CA PRO A 164 -20.26 4.54 4.99
C PRO A 164 -21.16 5.76 4.76
N GLN A 165 -21.59 6.42 5.83
CA GLN A 165 -22.43 7.62 5.77
C GLN A 165 -21.65 8.92 5.56
N LEU A 166 -20.31 8.88 5.66
CA LEU A 166 -19.45 10.04 5.48
C LEU A 166 -19.40 10.44 3.99
N ARG A 167 -19.16 11.74 3.74
CA ARG A 167 -18.80 12.23 2.43
C ARG A 167 -17.29 12.06 2.21
N LEU A 168 -16.84 12.08 0.96
CA LEU A 168 -15.44 11.80 0.61
C LEU A 168 -14.43 12.69 1.34
N HIS A 169 -14.78 13.94 1.61
CA HIS A 169 -13.93 14.90 2.31
C HIS A 169 -14.04 14.83 3.84
N GLN A 170 -14.87 13.97 4.39
CA GLN A 170 -15.16 13.87 5.82
C GLN A 170 -14.50 12.64 6.45
N CYS A 171 -14.16 12.77 7.72
CA CYS A 171 -13.78 11.64 8.59
C CYS A 171 -14.47 11.77 9.94
N GLY A 172 -14.77 10.63 10.55
CA GLY A 172 -15.32 10.61 11.92
C GLY A 172 -14.20 10.63 12.94
N LEU A 173 -14.15 11.67 13.77
CA LEU A 173 -13.17 11.81 14.85
C LEU A 173 -13.84 11.61 16.21
N PRO A 174 -13.32 10.72 17.08
CA PRO A 174 -13.84 10.55 18.44
C PRO A 174 -13.83 11.87 19.22
N LYS A 175 -14.94 12.20 19.86
CA LYS A 175 -15.11 13.46 20.62
C LYS A 175 -13.99 13.69 21.64
N LYS A 176 -13.63 12.67 22.42
CA LYS A 176 -12.57 12.79 23.42
C LYS A 176 -11.18 13.02 22.83
N MET A 177 -10.91 12.40 21.68
CA MET A 177 -9.66 12.65 20.95
C MET A 177 -9.64 14.08 20.38
N ALA A 178 -10.75 14.55 19.82
CA ALA A 178 -10.87 15.90 19.31
C ALA A 178 -10.68 16.94 20.42
N LEU A 179 -11.28 16.74 21.59
CA LEU A 179 -11.12 17.60 22.75
C LEU A 179 -9.65 17.78 23.15
N GLU A 180 -8.89 16.69 23.16
CA GLU A 180 -7.47 16.72 23.52
C GLU A 180 -6.61 17.40 22.44
N LEU A 181 -6.87 17.11 21.16
CA LEU A 181 -6.10 17.66 20.04
C LEU A 181 -6.33 19.17 19.84
N PHE A 182 -7.54 19.65 20.05
CA PHE A 182 -7.93 21.04 19.81
C PHE A 182 -7.89 21.92 21.08
N LYS A 183 -7.32 21.45 22.18
CA LYS A 183 -7.22 22.19 23.44
C LYS A 183 -6.84 23.66 23.31
N PRO A 184 -5.76 24.05 22.57
CA PRO A 184 -5.37 25.45 22.49
C PRO A 184 -6.42 26.33 21.86
N PHE A 185 -7.09 25.82 20.83
CA PHE A 185 -8.15 26.54 20.12
C PHE A 185 -9.40 26.71 20.99
N ILE A 186 -9.70 25.68 21.80
CA ILE A 186 -10.82 25.74 22.76
C ILE A 186 -10.52 26.76 23.88
N PHE A 187 -9.30 26.77 24.40
CA PHE A 187 -8.91 27.74 25.44
C PHE A 187 -9.03 29.17 24.92
N HIS A 188 -8.55 29.44 23.73
CA HIS A 188 -8.67 30.73 23.07
C HIS A 188 -10.14 31.15 22.88
N LYS A 189 -10.99 30.27 22.39
CA LYS A 189 -12.42 30.53 22.22
C LYS A 189 -13.14 30.78 23.56
N LEU A 190 -12.82 30.01 24.60
CA LEU A 190 -13.36 30.21 25.94
C LEU A 190 -13.01 31.60 26.53
N GLU A 191 -11.79 32.07 26.27
CA GLU A 191 -11.33 33.38 26.67
C GLU A 191 -12.03 34.50 25.88
N VAL A 192 -12.13 34.37 24.55
CA VAL A 192 -12.83 35.34 23.68
C VAL A 192 -14.31 35.46 24.03
N LEU A 193 -14.98 34.36 24.37
CA LEU A 193 -16.39 34.34 24.76
C LEU A 193 -16.61 34.79 26.23
N GLY A 194 -15.54 35.06 26.96
CA GLY A 194 -15.62 35.52 28.35
C GLY A 194 -16.07 34.46 29.37
N LEU A 195 -16.13 33.18 28.96
CA LEU A 195 -16.50 32.06 29.85
C LEU A 195 -15.37 31.69 30.81
N ALA A 196 -14.13 32.01 30.45
CA ALA A 196 -12.96 31.84 31.30
C ALA A 196 -12.08 33.09 31.26
N THR A 197 -11.74 33.62 32.43
CA THR A 197 -10.89 34.83 32.56
C THR A 197 -9.40 34.49 32.60
N THR A 198 -9.06 33.23 32.83
CA THR A 198 -7.67 32.75 32.90
C THR A 198 -7.53 31.37 32.26
N ILE A 199 -6.34 31.08 31.72
CA ILE A 199 -6.01 29.77 31.15
C ILE A 199 -6.23 28.63 32.16
N LYS A 200 -5.99 28.90 33.47
CA LYS A 200 -6.23 27.91 34.53
C LYS A 200 -7.71 27.59 34.72
N ALA A 201 -8.58 28.59 34.58
CA ALA A 201 -10.03 28.40 34.62
C ALA A 201 -10.52 27.65 33.37
N ALA A 202 -10.04 28.03 32.18
CA ALA A 202 -10.34 27.33 30.94
C ALA A 202 -9.94 25.85 30.99
N LYS A 203 -8.75 25.55 31.55
CA LYS A 203 -8.29 24.17 31.72
C LYS A 203 -9.21 23.35 32.61
N ARG A 204 -9.69 23.93 33.72
CA ARG A 204 -10.65 23.26 34.61
C ARG A 204 -11.98 22.95 33.92
N LEU A 205 -12.53 23.92 33.16
CA LEU A 205 -13.77 23.73 32.41
C LEU A 205 -13.64 22.59 31.39
N VAL A 206 -12.51 22.51 30.67
CA VAL A 206 -12.25 21.43 29.72
C VAL A 206 -12.07 20.08 30.43
N GLU A 207 -11.39 20.03 31.57
CA GLU A 207 -11.24 18.81 32.38
C GLU A 207 -12.58 18.31 32.97
N GLN A 208 -13.52 19.22 33.24
CA GLN A 208 -14.87 18.90 33.72
C GLN A 208 -15.84 18.49 32.58
N GLU A 209 -15.42 18.59 31.33
CA GLU A 209 -16.23 18.25 30.13
C GLU A 209 -17.62 18.92 30.16
N VAL A 210 -17.67 20.22 30.53
CA VAL A 210 -18.92 20.99 30.61
C VAL A 210 -19.60 21.09 29.24
N PRO A 211 -20.97 21.11 29.13
CA PRO A 211 -21.68 21.15 27.85
C PRO A 211 -21.22 22.25 26.89
N GLU A 212 -20.95 23.45 27.43
CA GLU A 212 -20.48 24.61 26.65
C GLU A 212 -19.13 24.34 25.94
N VAL A 213 -18.31 23.46 26.48
CA VAL A 213 -17.03 23.07 25.87
C VAL A 213 -17.27 22.24 24.62
N TRP A 214 -18.30 21.40 24.58
CA TRP A 214 -18.67 20.62 23.42
C TRP A 214 -19.22 21.48 22.29
N ASP A 215 -20.02 22.49 22.59
CA ASP A 215 -20.53 23.44 21.59
C ASP A 215 -19.38 24.26 20.98
N ILE A 216 -18.42 24.69 21.81
CA ILE A 216 -17.22 25.38 21.33
C ILE A 216 -16.34 24.47 20.52
N LEU A 217 -16.20 23.20 20.89
CA LEU A 217 -15.44 22.21 20.10
C LEU A 217 -16.03 22.02 18.72
N GLU A 218 -17.36 21.92 18.61
CA GLU A 218 -18.03 21.81 17.31
C GLU A 218 -17.78 23.04 16.44
N ASP A 219 -17.81 24.22 17.02
CA ASP A 219 -17.50 25.49 16.33
C ASP A 219 -16.04 25.58 15.87
N VAL A 220 -15.10 25.12 16.70
CA VAL A 220 -13.66 25.12 16.40
C VAL A 220 -13.32 24.14 15.27
N ILE A 221 -13.96 22.98 15.26
CA ILE A 221 -13.72 21.93 14.24
C ILE A 221 -14.28 22.34 12.88
N ARG A 222 -15.34 23.15 12.85
CA ARG A 222 -15.91 23.61 11.60
C ARG A 222 -14.85 24.28 10.74
N GLU A 223 -14.67 23.76 9.54
CA GLU A 223 -13.69 24.24 8.55
C GLU A 223 -12.20 24.10 8.95
N HIS A 224 -11.87 23.42 10.05
CA HIS A 224 -10.50 23.12 10.43
C HIS A 224 -10.11 21.71 9.94
N PRO A 225 -9.32 21.56 8.87
CA PRO A 225 -8.96 20.24 8.34
C PRO A 225 -7.99 19.54 9.29
N ILE A 226 -8.09 18.21 9.34
CA ILE A 226 -7.12 17.35 10.02
C ILE A 226 -6.42 16.46 9.00
N LEU A 227 -5.22 16.03 9.31
CA LEU A 227 -4.45 15.10 8.48
C LEU A 227 -4.55 13.70 9.07
N LEU A 228 -4.92 12.73 8.23
CA LEU A 228 -4.86 11.31 8.56
C LEU A 228 -3.68 10.66 7.85
N ASN A 229 -2.95 9.82 8.58
CA ASN A 229 -1.81 9.06 8.07
C ASN A 229 -1.92 7.60 8.48
N ARG A 230 -1.65 6.69 7.55
CA ARG A 230 -1.44 5.26 7.83
C ARG A 230 0.01 4.88 7.54
N ALA A 231 0.66 4.26 8.50
CA ALA A 231 1.98 3.65 8.30
C ALA A 231 1.83 2.22 7.72
N PRO A 232 2.64 1.81 6.73
CA PRO A 232 3.72 2.58 6.09
C PRO A 232 3.20 3.57 5.03
N THR A 233 3.76 4.78 5.00
CA THR A 233 3.44 5.78 3.97
C THR A 233 4.26 5.49 2.72
N LEU A 234 3.66 4.84 1.73
CA LEU A 234 4.33 4.38 0.52
C LEU A 234 4.37 5.46 -0.58
N HIS A 235 3.39 6.35 -0.59
CA HIS A 235 3.24 7.43 -1.56
C HIS A 235 2.55 8.64 -0.91
N ARG A 236 2.53 9.78 -1.61
CA ARG A 236 2.01 11.03 -1.04
C ARG A 236 0.55 10.95 -0.58
N LEU A 237 -0.27 10.08 -1.18
CA LEU A 237 -1.67 9.88 -0.80
C LEU A 237 -1.86 9.03 0.48
N GLY A 238 -0.78 8.54 1.08
CA GLY A 238 -0.79 7.95 2.42
C GLY A 238 -0.97 8.99 3.54
N ILE A 239 -0.98 10.28 3.19
CA ILE A 239 -1.36 11.40 4.07
C ILE A 239 -2.39 12.23 3.33
N GLN A 240 -3.59 12.35 3.87
CA GLN A 240 -4.66 13.14 3.28
C GLN A 240 -5.36 13.99 4.34
N ALA A 241 -5.90 15.13 3.92
CA ALA A 241 -6.68 15.99 4.77
C ALA A 241 -8.17 15.65 4.68
N PHE A 242 -8.85 15.79 5.81
CA PHE A 242 -10.28 15.57 5.94
C PHE A 242 -10.89 16.65 6.85
N GLU A 243 -12.17 16.93 6.64
CA GLU A 243 -12.96 17.69 7.60
C GLU A 243 -13.47 16.73 8.69
N PRO A 244 -13.16 16.98 9.96
CA PRO A 244 -13.60 16.10 11.04
C PRO A 244 -15.08 16.29 11.34
N VAL A 245 -15.76 15.16 11.57
CA VAL A 245 -17.10 15.10 12.12
C VAL A 245 -17.00 14.39 13.46
N LEU A 246 -17.58 15.00 14.52
CA LEU A 246 -17.56 14.40 15.86
C LEU A 246 -18.43 13.16 15.91
N ILE A 247 -17.87 12.10 16.44
CA ILE A 247 -18.57 10.82 16.62
C ILE A 247 -18.40 10.32 18.05
N GLU A 248 -19.38 9.54 18.48
CA GLU A 248 -19.27 8.78 19.71
C GLU A 248 -18.36 7.54 19.52
N GLY A 249 -17.71 7.11 20.59
CA GLY A 249 -16.82 5.97 20.56
C GLY A 249 -15.35 6.34 20.65
N LYS A 250 -14.47 5.39 20.30
CA LYS A 250 -13.01 5.52 20.42
C LYS A 250 -12.27 5.33 19.10
N ALA A 251 -12.95 4.84 18.06
CA ALA A 251 -12.38 4.54 16.75
C ALA A 251 -12.64 5.68 15.76
N ILE A 252 -11.69 5.90 14.86
CA ILE A 252 -11.80 6.86 13.76
C ILE A 252 -12.64 6.24 12.66
N GLN A 253 -13.64 6.95 12.15
CA GLN A 253 -14.39 6.51 10.97
C GLN A 253 -13.72 7.03 9.70
N LEU A 254 -13.47 6.11 8.77
CA LEU A 254 -12.83 6.40 7.49
C LEU A 254 -13.78 6.11 6.33
N HIS A 255 -13.77 7.00 5.33
CA HIS A 255 -14.58 6.82 4.13
C HIS A 255 -14.10 5.62 3.31
N PRO A 256 -14.99 4.73 2.83
CA PRO A 256 -14.58 3.51 2.11
C PRO A 256 -13.74 3.75 0.85
N LEU A 257 -14.03 4.79 0.08
CA LEU A 257 -13.33 5.07 -1.18
C LEU A 257 -11.87 5.51 -1.01
N VAL A 258 -11.47 6.00 0.16
CA VAL A 258 -10.07 6.39 0.42
C VAL A 258 -9.21 5.23 0.94
N CYS A 259 -9.82 4.10 1.28
CA CYS A 259 -9.08 2.93 1.79
C CYS A 259 -8.02 2.43 0.79
N ALA A 260 -8.30 2.50 -0.51
CA ALA A 260 -7.35 2.10 -1.55
C ALA A 260 -6.09 3.00 -1.55
N ALA A 261 -6.26 4.32 -1.36
CA ALA A 261 -5.16 5.29 -1.30
C ALA A 261 -4.25 5.06 -0.07
N PHE A 262 -4.83 4.74 1.07
CA PHE A 262 -4.10 4.42 2.30
C PHE A 262 -3.61 2.97 2.36
N ASN A 263 -4.05 2.11 1.44
CA ASN A 263 -3.91 0.65 1.55
C ASN A 263 -4.37 0.15 2.93
N ALA A 264 -5.51 0.68 3.41
CA ALA A 264 -6.09 0.40 4.71
C ALA A 264 -7.20 -0.63 4.62
N ASP A 265 -7.28 -1.49 5.61
CA ASP A 265 -8.41 -2.38 5.88
C ASP A 265 -8.87 -2.23 7.34
N PHE A 266 -10.01 -2.82 7.66
CA PHE A 266 -10.64 -2.66 8.97
C PHE A 266 -10.45 -3.89 9.87
N ASP A 267 -9.32 -4.57 9.75
CA ASP A 267 -8.95 -5.76 10.54
C ASP A 267 -8.23 -5.44 11.86
N GLY A 268 -8.14 -4.16 12.23
CA GLY A 268 -7.43 -3.65 13.39
C GLY A 268 -6.36 -2.61 13.06
N ASP A 269 -6.33 -2.13 11.84
CA ASP A 269 -5.44 -1.04 11.41
C ASP A 269 -5.64 0.21 12.26
N GLN A 270 -4.55 0.92 12.50
CA GLN A 270 -4.54 2.20 13.19
C GLN A 270 -4.07 3.30 12.26
N MET A 271 -4.62 4.49 12.43
CA MET A 271 -4.17 5.69 11.73
C MET A 271 -3.78 6.79 12.72
N ALA A 272 -2.78 7.57 12.33
CA ALA A 272 -2.39 8.77 13.06
C ALA A 272 -3.22 9.97 12.59
N VAL A 273 -3.56 10.84 13.53
CA VAL A 273 -4.26 12.11 13.31
C VAL A 273 -3.31 13.24 13.64
N HIS A 274 -3.23 14.24 12.79
CA HIS A 274 -2.44 15.45 13.00
C HIS A 274 -3.29 16.68 12.75
N VAL A 275 -3.13 17.69 13.59
CA VAL A 275 -3.86 18.97 13.49
C VAL A 275 -2.92 20.05 12.97
N PRO A 276 -3.16 20.61 11.77
CA PRO A 276 -2.44 21.80 11.31
C PRO A 276 -2.71 22.99 12.23
N LEU A 277 -1.67 23.68 12.68
CA LEU A 277 -1.81 24.76 13.67
C LEU A 277 -1.89 26.14 13.00
N SER A 278 -1.01 26.44 12.02
CA SER A 278 -0.99 27.73 11.34
C SER A 278 -2.06 27.83 10.26
N LEU A 279 -2.46 29.06 9.93
CA LEU A 279 -3.42 29.30 8.84
C LEU A 279 -2.87 28.87 7.49
N GLU A 280 -1.58 29.05 7.25
CA GLU A 280 -0.90 28.61 6.04
C GLU A 280 -0.97 27.08 5.90
N ALA A 281 -0.68 26.35 6.97
CA ALA A 281 -0.76 24.89 6.99
C ALA A 281 -2.20 24.40 6.77
N GLN A 282 -3.19 25.08 7.34
CA GLN A 282 -4.61 24.76 7.11
C GLN A 282 -5.02 25.01 5.66
N MET A 283 -4.55 26.10 5.05
CA MET A 283 -4.80 26.40 3.64
C MET A 283 -4.14 25.39 2.71
N GLU A 284 -2.90 25.00 2.97
CA GLU A 284 -2.23 23.93 2.21
C GLU A 284 -2.97 22.60 2.34
N ALA A 285 -3.39 22.23 3.55
CA ALA A 285 -4.17 21.01 3.78
C ALA A 285 -5.47 21.05 2.98
N ARG A 286 -6.17 22.18 2.96
CA ARG A 286 -7.45 22.33 2.28
C ARG A 286 -7.33 22.35 0.76
N THR A 287 -6.31 22.99 0.21
CA THR A 287 -6.14 23.14 -1.25
C THR A 287 -5.45 21.95 -1.90
N LEU A 288 -4.40 21.41 -1.29
CA LEU A 288 -3.54 20.40 -1.88
C LEU A 288 -3.81 18.97 -1.37
N MET A 289 -4.14 18.84 -0.08
CA MET A 289 -4.17 17.54 0.59
C MET A 289 -5.57 16.98 0.83
N LEU A 290 -6.63 17.78 0.62
CA LEU A 290 -8.00 17.31 0.83
C LEU A 290 -8.30 16.10 -0.05
N ALA A 291 -8.94 15.07 0.51
CA ALA A 291 -9.23 13.82 -0.19
C ALA A 291 -10.06 14.01 -1.46
N SER A 292 -11.00 14.96 -1.46
CA SER A 292 -11.81 15.32 -2.63
C SER A 292 -10.99 15.91 -3.78
N ASN A 293 -9.83 16.51 -3.51
CA ASN A 293 -8.96 17.10 -4.54
C ASN A 293 -8.00 16.07 -5.16
N ASN A 294 -7.84 14.92 -4.54
CA ASN A 294 -6.90 13.87 -4.94
C ASN A 294 -7.64 12.67 -5.57
N VAL A 295 -8.37 12.92 -6.66
CA VAL A 295 -9.12 11.89 -7.38
C VAL A 295 -8.21 10.99 -8.22
N LEU A 296 -7.20 11.58 -8.88
CA LEU A 296 -6.29 10.87 -9.76
C LEU A 296 -4.99 10.49 -9.06
N SER A 297 -4.47 9.32 -9.39
CA SER A 297 -3.16 8.86 -8.92
C SER A 297 -2.04 9.63 -9.64
N PRO A 298 -1.03 10.16 -8.92
CA PRO A 298 0.12 10.79 -9.56
C PRO A 298 1.04 9.81 -10.30
N ALA A 299 0.90 8.51 -10.07
CA ALA A 299 1.76 7.49 -10.69
C ALA A 299 1.40 7.22 -12.15
N ASN A 300 0.09 7.11 -12.47
CA ASN A 300 -0.40 6.70 -13.78
C ASN A 300 -1.56 7.57 -14.31
N GLY A 301 -2.06 8.53 -13.53
CA GLY A 301 -3.20 9.37 -13.90
C GLY A 301 -4.55 8.67 -13.92
N GLU A 302 -4.64 7.44 -13.39
CA GLU A 302 -5.92 6.74 -13.21
C GLU A 302 -6.59 7.16 -11.90
N PRO A 303 -7.94 7.06 -11.81
CA PRO A 303 -8.63 7.35 -10.55
C PRO A 303 -8.19 6.40 -9.43
N ILE A 304 -7.92 6.96 -8.25
CA ILE A 304 -7.60 6.19 -7.05
C ILE A 304 -8.84 5.95 -6.18
N ILE A 305 -9.82 6.85 -6.23
CA ILE A 305 -11.11 6.72 -5.54
C ILE A 305 -12.05 5.83 -6.34
N VAL A 306 -11.70 4.56 -6.44
CA VAL A 306 -12.50 3.57 -7.18
C VAL A 306 -13.25 2.69 -6.18
N PRO A 307 -14.56 2.48 -6.38
CA PRO A 307 -15.34 1.53 -5.61
C PRO A 307 -14.72 0.13 -5.60
N SER A 308 -14.87 -0.57 -4.50
CA SER A 308 -14.33 -1.93 -4.30
C SER A 308 -15.34 -2.81 -3.56
N GLN A 309 -15.09 -4.12 -3.57
CA GLN A 309 -15.85 -5.13 -2.81
C GLN A 309 -17.36 -4.99 -2.96
N ASP A 310 -18.09 -4.72 -1.87
CA ASP A 310 -19.57 -4.71 -1.84
C ASP A 310 -20.18 -3.68 -2.77
N ILE A 311 -19.53 -2.53 -2.95
CA ILE A 311 -20.01 -1.48 -3.85
C ILE A 311 -20.00 -1.98 -5.29
N VAL A 312 -18.90 -2.60 -5.71
CA VAL A 312 -18.77 -3.19 -7.06
C VAL A 312 -19.77 -4.30 -7.25
N LEU A 313 -19.96 -5.17 -6.25
CA LEU A 313 -20.90 -6.27 -6.31
C LEU A 313 -22.35 -5.78 -6.46
N GLY A 314 -22.73 -4.75 -5.69
CA GLY A 314 -24.06 -4.15 -5.77
C GLY A 314 -24.33 -3.50 -7.13
N LEU A 315 -23.39 -2.73 -7.66
CA LEU A 315 -23.50 -2.10 -8.98
C LEU A 315 -23.53 -3.15 -10.11
N TYR A 316 -22.72 -4.19 -9.99
CA TYR A 316 -22.71 -5.30 -10.95
C TYR A 316 -24.05 -6.04 -10.96
N TYR A 317 -24.57 -6.41 -9.78
CA TYR A 317 -25.88 -7.06 -9.66
C TYR A 317 -27.00 -6.22 -10.25
N MET A 318 -27.00 -4.90 -9.96
CA MET A 318 -28.00 -3.95 -10.47
C MET A 318 -27.98 -3.84 -12.00
N THR A 319 -26.81 -3.95 -12.62
CA THR A 319 -26.63 -3.70 -14.07
C THR A 319 -26.65 -4.96 -14.92
N ARG A 320 -26.82 -6.13 -14.33
CA ARG A 320 -26.94 -7.39 -15.08
C ARG A 320 -28.32 -7.56 -15.74
N GLU A 321 -28.34 -8.32 -16.82
CA GLU A 321 -29.57 -8.75 -17.49
C GLU A 321 -29.97 -10.16 -17.02
N LYS A 322 -31.24 -10.39 -16.84
CA LYS A 322 -31.82 -11.71 -16.57
C LYS A 322 -32.92 -11.99 -17.60
N ILE A 323 -32.83 -13.12 -18.28
CA ILE A 323 -33.79 -13.59 -19.26
C ILE A 323 -35.04 -14.10 -18.52
N ASN A 324 -36.22 -13.86 -19.06
CA ASN A 324 -37.49 -14.24 -18.49
C ASN A 324 -37.78 -13.65 -17.09
N ALA A 325 -37.23 -12.46 -16.83
CA ALA A 325 -37.52 -11.72 -15.62
C ALA A 325 -38.95 -11.11 -15.66
N LYS A 326 -39.54 -10.94 -14.50
CA LYS A 326 -40.89 -10.31 -14.38
C LYS A 326 -40.85 -8.90 -14.95
N GLY A 327 -41.76 -8.58 -15.87
CA GLY A 327 -41.84 -7.26 -16.50
C GLY A 327 -40.94 -7.06 -17.72
N GLU A 328 -40.30 -8.12 -18.23
CA GLU A 328 -39.50 -8.03 -19.45
C GLU A 328 -40.33 -7.55 -20.66
N GLY A 329 -39.76 -6.67 -21.48
CA GLY A 329 -40.37 -6.10 -22.68
C GLY A 329 -41.34 -4.95 -22.41
N MET A 330 -41.59 -4.55 -21.17
CA MET A 330 -42.40 -3.38 -20.84
C MET A 330 -41.74 -2.09 -21.33
N VAL A 331 -42.59 -1.11 -21.66
CA VAL A 331 -42.16 0.22 -22.14
C VAL A 331 -42.64 1.25 -21.13
N PHE A 332 -41.71 2.09 -20.68
CA PHE A 332 -41.96 3.16 -19.72
C PHE A 332 -41.71 4.53 -20.35
N ALA A 333 -42.54 5.49 -19.99
CA ALA A 333 -42.46 6.84 -20.50
C ALA A 333 -41.31 7.64 -19.82
N ASP A 334 -41.04 7.36 -18.54
CA ASP A 334 -40.03 8.07 -17.73
C ASP A 334 -39.45 7.13 -16.66
N VAL A 335 -38.29 7.51 -16.12
CA VAL A 335 -37.62 6.78 -15.03
C VAL A 335 -38.44 6.81 -13.74
N CYS A 336 -39.20 7.88 -13.48
CA CYS A 336 -40.09 7.97 -12.32
C CYS A 336 -41.23 6.94 -12.37
N GLU A 337 -41.82 6.70 -13.56
CA GLU A 337 -42.82 5.65 -13.77
C GLU A 337 -42.20 4.26 -13.52
N LEU A 338 -41.01 4.06 -14.05
CA LEU A 338 -40.24 2.82 -13.84
C LEU A 338 -39.97 2.54 -12.36
N GLN A 339 -39.55 3.57 -11.60
CA GLN A 339 -39.31 3.43 -10.18
C GLN A 339 -40.56 3.01 -9.41
N ARG A 340 -41.70 3.61 -9.70
CA ARG A 340 -42.99 3.21 -9.11
C ARG A 340 -43.36 1.76 -9.44
N ALA A 341 -43.13 1.33 -10.70
CA ALA A 341 -43.39 -0.05 -11.11
C ALA A 341 -42.42 -1.04 -10.39
N TYR A 342 -41.17 -0.63 -10.16
CA TYR A 342 -40.21 -1.41 -9.40
C TYR A 342 -40.59 -1.50 -7.91
N ASP A 343 -40.97 -0.39 -7.29
CA ASP A 343 -41.34 -0.35 -5.87
C ASP A 343 -42.64 -1.15 -5.60
N THR A 344 -43.56 -1.19 -6.56
CA THR A 344 -44.76 -2.03 -6.51
C THR A 344 -44.51 -3.49 -6.92
N ARG A 345 -43.27 -3.88 -7.17
CA ARG A 345 -42.86 -5.24 -7.59
C ARG A 345 -43.56 -5.76 -8.85
N GLN A 346 -43.92 -4.88 -9.76
CA GLN A 346 -44.45 -5.25 -11.06
C GLN A 346 -43.33 -5.66 -12.02
N VAL A 347 -42.11 -5.12 -11.81
CA VAL A 347 -40.92 -5.34 -12.65
C VAL A 347 -39.74 -5.73 -11.78
N ASP A 348 -38.96 -6.71 -12.23
CA ASP A 348 -37.70 -7.10 -11.59
C ASP A 348 -36.57 -6.18 -12.00
N LEU A 349 -35.56 -6.04 -11.12
CA LEU A 349 -34.41 -5.18 -11.31
C LEU A 349 -33.60 -5.48 -12.59
N ASN A 350 -33.50 -6.76 -12.93
CA ASN A 350 -32.67 -7.27 -14.04
C ASN A 350 -33.49 -7.45 -15.35
N ALA A 351 -34.78 -7.05 -15.36
CA ALA A 351 -35.64 -7.19 -16.52
C ALA A 351 -35.23 -6.23 -17.64
N LYS A 352 -35.23 -6.73 -18.88
CA LYS A 352 -34.99 -5.94 -20.08
C LYS A 352 -36.22 -5.14 -20.44
N ILE A 353 -36.07 -3.82 -20.55
CA ILE A 353 -37.16 -2.87 -20.80
C ILE A 353 -36.78 -1.83 -21.84
N ALA A 354 -37.76 -1.07 -22.30
CA ALA A 354 -37.55 0.14 -23.09
C ALA A 354 -38.02 1.36 -22.30
N VAL A 355 -37.17 2.36 -22.10
CA VAL A 355 -37.51 3.56 -21.34
C VAL A 355 -36.98 4.82 -22.02
N ARG A 356 -37.62 5.96 -21.83
CA ARG A 356 -37.07 7.26 -22.24
C ARG A 356 -36.19 7.79 -21.14
N ILE A 357 -34.92 8.05 -21.48
CA ILE A 357 -33.90 8.55 -20.57
C ILE A 357 -33.55 9.96 -20.96
N ARG A 358 -33.35 10.84 -19.97
CA ARG A 358 -32.87 12.20 -20.16
C ARG A 358 -31.35 12.17 -20.28
N GLU A 359 -30.85 12.49 -21.46
CA GLU A 359 -29.42 12.80 -21.66
C GLU A 359 -29.22 14.30 -21.76
N PHE A 360 -28.06 14.78 -21.32
CA PHE A 360 -27.72 16.19 -21.36
C PHE A 360 -26.59 16.39 -22.36
N ASP A 361 -26.90 17.03 -23.49
CA ASP A 361 -25.88 17.43 -24.45
C ASP A 361 -25.39 18.84 -24.12
N LYS A 362 -24.06 19.04 -24.19
CA LYS A 362 -23.45 20.35 -23.98
C LYS A 362 -23.58 21.18 -25.26
N SER A 363 -24.34 22.27 -25.20
CA SER A 363 -24.46 23.23 -26.30
C SER A 363 -23.14 23.99 -26.54
N ALA A 364 -23.01 24.63 -27.70
CA ALA A 364 -21.85 25.47 -28.02
C ALA A 364 -21.65 26.60 -26.99
N ASP A 365 -22.72 27.10 -26.39
CA ASP A 365 -22.74 28.13 -25.35
C ASP A 365 -22.41 27.62 -23.94
N GLY A 366 -22.11 26.32 -23.79
CA GLY A 366 -21.73 25.71 -22.51
C GLY A 366 -22.90 25.26 -21.63
N GLU A 367 -24.16 25.52 -22.05
CA GLU A 367 -25.35 25.08 -21.33
C GLU A 367 -25.70 23.63 -21.65
N TYR A 368 -26.27 22.92 -20.66
CA TYR A 368 -26.72 21.55 -20.81
C TYR A 368 -28.19 21.50 -21.22
N THR A 369 -28.47 21.07 -22.44
CA THR A 369 -29.83 20.90 -22.94
C THR A 369 -30.30 19.45 -22.74
N PRO A 370 -31.46 19.23 -22.11
CA PRO A 370 -32.00 17.89 -21.91
C PRO A 370 -32.60 17.34 -23.22
N LYS A 371 -32.18 16.13 -23.58
CA LYS A 371 -32.70 15.38 -24.73
C LYS A 371 -33.29 14.05 -24.25
N LEU A 372 -34.51 13.77 -24.62
CA LEU A 372 -35.17 12.50 -24.30
C LEU A 372 -34.89 11.48 -25.41
N ILE A 373 -34.20 10.40 -25.04
CA ILE A 373 -33.86 9.32 -25.97
C ILE A 373 -34.49 8.00 -25.47
N ARG A 374 -35.22 7.32 -26.36
CA ARG A 374 -35.72 5.98 -26.07
C ARG A 374 -34.61 4.98 -26.25
N GLN A 375 -34.31 4.25 -25.17
CA GLN A 375 -33.26 3.24 -25.19
C GLN A 375 -33.76 1.90 -24.64
N GLN A 376 -33.22 0.80 -25.17
CA GLN A 376 -33.39 -0.53 -24.58
C GLN A 376 -32.31 -0.72 -23.50
N THR A 377 -32.76 -1.08 -22.31
CA THR A 377 -31.90 -1.21 -21.16
C THR A 377 -32.52 -2.15 -20.12
N THR A 378 -31.90 -2.26 -18.96
CA THR A 378 -32.49 -2.94 -17.80
C THR A 378 -33.03 -1.93 -16.79
N VAL A 379 -33.95 -2.38 -15.92
CA VAL A 379 -34.50 -1.54 -14.85
C VAL A 379 -33.38 -0.94 -13.99
N GLY A 380 -32.42 -1.75 -13.58
CA GLY A 380 -31.32 -1.28 -12.75
C GLY A 380 -30.42 -0.24 -13.43
N ARG A 381 -30.11 -0.40 -14.73
CA ARG A 381 -29.32 0.60 -15.48
C ARG A 381 -30.09 1.91 -15.64
N ALA A 382 -31.38 1.82 -15.86
CA ALA A 382 -32.23 3.01 -15.95
C ALA A 382 -32.35 3.77 -14.62
N LEU A 383 -32.49 3.07 -13.49
CA LEU A 383 -32.44 3.69 -12.16
C LEU A 383 -31.06 4.32 -11.86
N LEU A 384 -29.97 3.71 -12.31
CA LEU A 384 -28.62 4.27 -12.16
C LEU A 384 -28.45 5.56 -12.95
N SER A 385 -29.24 5.80 -14.02
CA SER A 385 -29.15 7.04 -14.81
C SER A 385 -29.52 8.29 -14.02
N GLU A 386 -30.27 8.19 -12.92
CA GLU A 386 -30.65 9.34 -12.10
C GLU A 386 -29.48 9.96 -11.34
N ILE A 387 -28.48 9.16 -11.01
CA ILE A 387 -27.28 9.64 -10.29
C ILE A 387 -26.18 10.11 -11.23
N LEU A 388 -26.34 9.96 -12.55
CA LEU A 388 -25.35 10.41 -13.52
C LEU A 388 -25.20 11.94 -13.52
N PRO A 389 -23.97 12.47 -13.49
CA PRO A 389 -23.74 13.89 -13.65
C PRO A 389 -24.12 14.36 -15.04
N LYS A 390 -24.60 15.60 -15.15
CA LYS A 390 -24.94 16.23 -16.41
C LYS A 390 -23.74 16.27 -17.34
N GLY A 391 -23.88 15.80 -18.57
CA GLY A 391 -22.79 15.74 -19.56
C GLY A 391 -22.10 14.37 -19.68
N LEU A 392 -22.50 13.38 -18.90
CA LEU A 392 -22.04 12.00 -19.08
C LEU A 392 -23.13 11.20 -19.83
N PRO A 393 -22.85 10.64 -21.03
CA PRO A 393 -23.86 9.90 -21.80
C PRO A 393 -24.21 8.56 -21.16
N PHE A 394 -25.47 8.15 -21.32
CA PHE A 394 -26.00 6.90 -20.78
C PHE A 394 -25.28 5.65 -21.29
N SER A 395 -24.66 5.72 -22.47
CA SER A 395 -23.89 4.61 -23.04
C SER A 395 -22.78 4.07 -22.14
N PHE A 396 -22.26 4.90 -21.22
CA PHE A 396 -21.24 4.45 -20.27
C PHE A 396 -21.77 3.44 -19.24
N ILE A 397 -23.05 3.52 -18.88
CA ILE A 397 -23.70 2.66 -17.89
C ILE A 397 -24.60 1.58 -18.48
N ASN A 398 -24.90 1.63 -19.81
CA ASN A 398 -25.76 0.64 -20.46
C ASN A 398 -25.04 -0.69 -20.74
N LYS A 399 -24.33 -1.19 -19.75
CA LYS A 399 -23.61 -2.48 -19.76
C LYS A 399 -23.47 -2.99 -18.34
N ALA A 400 -23.07 -4.25 -18.16
CA ALA A 400 -22.75 -4.77 -16.84
C ALA A 400 -21.49 -4.07 -16.28
N LEU A 401 -21.62 -3.42 -15.13
CA LEU A 401 -20.57 -2.62 -14.53
C LEU A 401 -19.63 -3.49 -13.69
N LYS A 402 -18.52 -3.94 -14.29
CA LYS A 402 -17.41 -4.57 -13.61
C LYS A 402 -16.47 -3.50 -13.02
N LYS A 403 -15.59 -3.88 -12.11
CA LYS A 403 -14.62 -2.96 -11.46
C LYS A 403 -13.85 -2.09 -12.46
N LYS A 404 -13.39 -2.67 -13.57
CA LYS A 404 -12.68 -1.92 -14.64
C LYS A 404 -13.57 -0.89 -15.32
N GLU A 405 -14.84 -1.23 -15.54
CA GLU A 405 -15.82 -0.33 -16.17
C GLU A 405 -16.20 0.82 -15.25
N ILE A 406 -16.32 0.57 -13.94
CA ILE A 406 -16.54 1.62 -12.94
C ILE A 406 -15.36 2.58 -12.88
N SER A 407 -14.12 2.08 -12.94
CA SER A 407 -12.93 2.92 -13.00
C SER A 407 -12.92 3.81 -14.25
N ARG A 408 -13.28 3.26 -15.41
CA ARG A 408 -13.42 4.03 -16.66
C ARG A 408 -14.53 5.06 -16.57
N LEU A 409 -15.64 4.72 -15.91
CA LEU A 409 -16.77 5.62 -15.70
C LEU A 409 -16.35 6.84 -14.86
N ILE A 410 -15.63 6.63 -13.75
CA ILE A 410 -15.14 7.72 -12.90
C ILE A 410 -14.11 8.57 -13.65
N ASN A 411 -13.18 7.96 -14.40
CA ASN A 411 -12.22 8.69 -15.22
C ASN A 411 -12.91 9.51 -16.31
N GLY A 412 -13.90 8.95 -16.98
CA GLY A 412 -14.70 9.65 -17.99
C GLY A 412 -15.49 10.81 -17.40
N SER A 413 -16.04 10.64 -16.20
CA SER A 413 -16.72 11.71 -15.45
C SER A 413 -15.74 12.84 -15.12
N PHE A 414 -14.58 12.53 -14.53
CA PHE A 414 -13.57 13.52 -14.17
C PHE A 414 -13.12 14.37 -15.36
N ARG A 415 -12.88 13.74 -16.51
CA ARG A 415 -12.41 14.45 -17.73
C ARG A 415 -13.49 15.30 -18.40
N ARG A 416 -14.77 14.93 -18.29
CA ARG A 416 -15.88 15.61 -18.99
C ARG A 416 -16.57 16.65 -18.14
N VAL A 417 -16.82 16.33 -16.88
CA VAL A 417 -17.67 17.10 -15.97
C VAL A 417 -16.86 17.88 -14.94
N GLY A 418 -15.67 17.42 -14.62
CA GLY A 418 -14.75 18.07 -13.66
C GLY A 418 -14.76 17.43 -12.29
N LEU A 419 -13.97 17.99 -11.37
CA LEU A 419 -13.65 17.44 -10.07
C LEU A 419 -14.88 17.32 -9.14
N ARG A 420 -15.60 18.44 -8.95
CA ARG A 420 -16.68 18.57 -7.97
C ARG A 420 -17.80 17.55 -8.20
N ASP A 421 -18.29 17.50 -9.42
CA ASP A 421 -19.44 16.64 -9.75
C ASP A 421 -19.00 15.16 -9.78
N THR A 422 -17.73 14.87 -10.11
CA THR A 422 -17.20 13.50 -10.03
C THR A 422 -17.11 13.00 -8.59
N VAL A 423 -16.75 13.84 -7.62
CA VAL A 423 -16.71 13.48 -6.21
C VAL A 423 -18.11 13.17 -5.68
N ILE A 424 -19.09 14.03 -6.00
CA ILE A 424 -20.49 13.80 -5.62
C ILE A 424 -21.01 12.52 -6.27
N PHE A 425 -20.68 12.30 -7.53
CA PHE A 425 -21.07 11.09 -8.25
C PHE A 425 -20.46 9.82 -7.63
N ALA A 426 -19.19 9.86 -7.22
CA ALA A 426 -18.54 8.75 -6.54
C ALA A 426 -19.22 8.40 -5.21
N ASP A 427 -19.62 9.39 -4.42
CA ASP A 427 -20.38 9.19 -3.18
C ASP A 427 -21.75 8.54 -3.47
N HIS A 428 -22.48 9.04 -4.47
CA HIS A 428 -23.77 8.46 -4.85
C HIS A 428 -23.63 7.03 -5.38
N LEU A 429 -22.58 6.74 -6.17
CA LEU A 429 -22.26 5.37 -6.60
C LEU A 429 -22.02 4.44 -5.40
N MET A 430 -21.31 4.92 -4.40
CA MET A 430 -21.04 4.16 -3.19
C MET A 430 -22.34 3.83 -2.44
N TYR A 431 -23.18 4.83 -2.18
CA TYR A 431 -24.47 4.60 -1.49
C TYR A 431 -25.39 3.66 -2.27
N THR A 432 -25.46 3.85 -3.58
CA THR A 432 -26.25 2.99 -4.46
C THR A 432 -25.70 1.56 -4.46
N GLY A 433 -24.38 1.39 -4.57
CA GLY A 433 -23.73 0.09 -4.52
C GLY A 433 -24.03 -0.67 -3.23
N PHE A 434 -23.93 -0.04 -2.08
CA PHE A 434 -24.28 -0.65 -0.79
C PHE A 434 -25.78 -1.01 -0.69
N ALA A 435 -26.66 -0.13 -1.13
CA ALA A 435 -28.10 -0.37 -1.09
C ALA A 435 -28.49 -1.58 -1.94
N TYR A 436 -27.94 -1.70 -3.15
CA TYR A 436 -28.25 -2.82 -4.04
C TYR A 436 -27.51 -4.10 -3.71
N ALA A 437 -26.33 -4.03 -3.09
CA ALA A 437 -25.68 -5.21 -2.49
C ALA A 437 -26.55 -5.81 -1.37
N THR A 438 -27.12 -4.97 -0.52
CA THR A 438 -28.04 -5.39 0.54
C THR A 438 -29.32 -6.01 -0.04
N ARG A 439 -29.92 -5.37 -1.04
CA ARG A 439 -31.13 -5.89 -1.72
C ARG A 439 -30.86 -7.19 -2.49
N GLY A 440 -29.66 -7.32 -3.06
CA GLY A 440 -29.25 -8.52 -3.78
C GLY A 440 -29.11 -9.75 -2.89
N GLY A 441 -28.77 -9.56 -1.61
CA GLY A 441 -28.67 -10.64 -0.62
C GLY A 441 -27.72 -11.76 -1.03
N ILE A 442 -26.59 -11.43 -1.68
CA ILE A 442 -25.65 -12.40 -2.25
C ILE A 442 -24.86 -13.06 -1.13
N SER A 443 -25.01 -14.37 -1.00
CA SER A 443 -24.29 -15.21 -0.03
C SER A 443 -23.62 -16.37 -0.72
N ILE A 444 -22.61 -16.97 -0.07
CA ILE A 444 -21.87 -18.13 -0.56
C ILE A 444 -22.22 -19.35 0.28
N CYS A 445 -22.53 -20.47 -0.37
CA CYS A 445 -22.61 -21.76 0.26
C CYS A 445 -21.65 -22.77 -0.41
N VAL A 446 -21.50 -23.94 0.21
CA VAL A 446 -20.61 -24.99 -0.32
C VAL A 446 -21.12 -25.52 -1.67
N ASP A 447 -22.43 -25.56 -1.87
CA ASP A 447 -23.06 -26.05 -3.10
C ASP A 447 -22.87 -25.10 -4.29
N ASP A 448 -22.58 -23.81 -4.05
CA ASP A 448 -22.26 -22.86 -5.11
C ASP A 448 -20.90 -23.16 -5.79
N MET A 449 -20.05 -23.95 -5.14
CA MET A 449 -18.76 -24.40 -5.66
C MET A 449 -18.98 -25.63 -6.56
N LEU A 450 -19.40 -25.42 -7.79
CA LEU A 450 -19.66 -26.50 -8.74
C LEU A 450 -18.36 -27.16 -9.19
N VAL A 451 -18.22 -28.45 -8.87
CA VAL A 451 -17.10 -29.27 -9.36
C VAL A 451 -17.43 -29.74 -10.79
N PRO A 452 -16.53 -29.53 -11.78
CA PRO A 452 -16.81 -29.93 -13.14
C PRO A 452 -16.96 -31.44 -13.28
N THR A 453 -18.01 -31.88 -13.97
CA THR A 453 -18.32 -33.30 -14.20
C THR A 453 -17.21 -34.00 -14.97
N GLN A 454 -16.55 -33.29 -15.88
CA GLN A 454 -15.46 -33.79 -16.73
C GLN A 454 -14.11 -33.92 -15.99
N LYS A 455 -14.03 -33.50 -14.71
CA LYS A 455 -12.78 -33.50 -13.94
C LYS A 455 -12.13 -34.88 -13.87
N GLN A 456 -12.92 -35.91 -13.59
CA GLN A 456 -12.38 -37.27 -13.44
C GLN A 456 -11.83 -37.84 -14.74
N ASP A 457 -12.50 -37.58 -15.85
CA ASP A 457 -12.06 -38.02 -17.17
C ASP A 457 -10.75 -37.36 -17.61
N LEU A 458 -10.63 -36.03 -17.35
CA LEU A 458 -9.41 -35.27 -17.61
C LEU A 458 -8.23 -35.74 -16.76
N LEU A 459 -8.47 -36.03 -15.48
CA LEU A 459 -7.44 -36.57 -14.58
C LEU A 459 -7.00 -37.98 -15.02
N ALA A 460 -7.93 -38.85 -15.35
CA ALA A 460 -7.62 -40.20 -15.83
C ALA A 460 -6.85 -40.19 -17.17
N ALA A 461 -7.10 -39.22 -18.06
CA ALA A 461 -6.33 -39.03 -19.29
C ALA A 461 -4.89 -38.59 -18.96
N ALA A 462 -4.72 -37.61 -18.08
CA ALA A 462 -3.40 -37.14 -17.66
C ALA A 462 -2.57 -38.23 -16.97
N GLU A 463 -3.20 -39.05 -16.11
CA GLU A 463 -2.52 -40.17 -15.44
C GLU A 463 -2.03 -41.24 -16.46
N ARG A 464 -2.79 -41.49 -17.52
CA ARG A 464 -2.37 -42.38 -18.59
C ARG A 464 -1.13 -41.87 -19.33
N GLU A 465 -1.14 -40.58 -19.69
CA GLU A 465 0.02 -39.94 -20.34
C GLU A 465 1.26 -39.97 -19.42
N VAL A 466 1.09 -39.72 -18.11
CA VAL A 466 2.20 -39.80 -17.15
C VAL A 466 2.77 -41.23 -17.07
N LYS A 467 1.92 -42.26 -17.04
CA LYS A 467 2.36 -43.65 -17.01
C LYS A 467 3.12 -44.05 -18.29
N GLU A 468 2.72 -43.52 -19.45
CA GLU A 468 3.46 -43.73 -20.70
C GLU A 468 4.86 -43.12 -20.64
N ILE A 469 5.01 -41.92 -20.10
CA ILE A 469 6.31 -41.27 -19.90
C ILE A 469 7.17 -42.05 -18.88
N GLU A 470 6.58 -42.60 -17.83
CA GLU A 470 7.29 -43.46 -16.88
C GLU A 470 7.79 -44.76 -17.52
N MET A 471 6.99 -45.37 -18.40
CA MET A 471 7.42 -46.54 -19.19
C MET A 471 8.56 -46.20 -20.18
N GLN A 472 8.50 -45.04 -20.83
CA GLN A 472 9.58 -44.56 -21.67
C GLN A 472 10.88 -44.31 -20.91
N TYR A 473 10.76 -43.80 -19.67
CA TYR A 473 11.91 -43.62 -18.80
C TYR A 473 12.53 -44.95 -18.36
N THR A 474 11.70 -45.92 -17.92
CA THR A 474 12.18 -47.25 -17.54
C THR A 474 12.80 -48.02 -18.68
N SER A 475 12.37 -47.80 -19.94
CA SER A 475 12.97 -48.36 -21.13
C SER A 475 14.23 -47.61 -21.60
N GLY A 476 14.64 -46.55 -20.94
CA GLY A 476 15.85 -45.78 -21.25
C GLY A 476 15.74 -44.82 -22.44
N LEU A 477 14.53 -44.58 -22.97
CA LEU A 477 14.28 -43.67 -24.08
C LEU A 477 14.32 -42.19 -23.69
N VAL A 478 14.11 -41.87 -22.44
CA VAL A 478 13.98 -40.49 -21.91
C VAL A 478 14.89 -40.32 -20.69
N THR A 479 15.56 -39.18 -20.60
CA THR A 479 16.38 -38.82 -19.41
C THR A 479 15.51 -38.42 -18.24
N GLN A 480 16.07 -38.43 -17.02
CA GLN A 480 15.35 -38.04 -15.81
C GLN A 480 14.86 -36.57 -15.86
N GLY A 481 15.65 -35.68 -16.44
CA GLY A 481 15.26 -34.27 -16.59
C GLY A 481 14.14 -34.06 -17.59
N GLU A 482 14.16 -34.80 -18.71
CA GLU A 482 13.09 -34.76 -19.70
C GLU A 482 11.79 -35.36 -19.16
N ARG A 483 11.89 -36.48 -18.43
CA ARG A 483 10.73 -37.08 -17.73
C ARG A 483 10.08 -36.04 -16.79
N TYR A 484 10.88 -35.41 -15.93
CA TYR A 484 10.40 -34.38 -15.00
C TYR A 484 9.68 -33.24 -15.71
N ASN A 485 10.29 -32.68 -16.77
CA ASN A 485 9.69 -31.58 -17.52
C ASN A 485 8.39 -31.99 -18.21
N LYS A 486 8.36 -33.19 -18.85
CA LYS A 486 7.15 -33.71 -19.49
C LYS A 486 6.01 -33.95 -18.49
N VAL A 487 6.30 -34.52 -17.32
CA VAL A 487 5.28 -34.74 -16.26
C VAL A 487 4.72 -33.44 -15.77
N VAL A 488 5.56 -32.43 -15.53
CA VAL A 488 5.12 -31.10 -15.09
C VAL A 488 4.24 -30.44 -16.16
N ASP A 489 4.60 -30.55 -17.44
CA ASP A 489 3.80 -30.01 -18.56
C ASP A 489 2.44 -30.69 -18.68
N ILE A 490 2.37 -32.01 -18.54
CA ILE A 490 1.12 -32.78 -18.58
C ILE A 490 0.18 -32.31 -17.48
N TRP A 491 0.67 -32.23 -16.25
CA TRP A 491 -0.14 -31.77 -15.12
C TRP A 491 -0.50 -30.29 -15.18
N GLY A 492 0.37 -29.45 -15.75
CA GLY A 492 0.06 -28.05 -16.05
C GLY A 492 -1.12 -27.93 -17.01
N ARG A 493 -1.05 -28.62 -18.15
CA ARG A 493 -2.14 -28.64 -19.15
C ARG A 493 -3.44 -29.22 -18.60
N ALA A 494 -3.36 -30.30 -17.84
CA ALA A 494 -4.53 -30.89 -17.20
C ALA A 494 -5.19 -29.92 -16.20
N GLY A 495 -4.39 -29.22 -15.40
CA GLY A 495 -4.89 -28.18 -14.49
C GLY A 495 -5.60 -27.02 -15.20
N ASP A 496 -5.07 -26.58 -16.34
CA ASP A 496 -5.69 -25.52 -17.14
C ASP A 496 -6.98 -26.00 -17.83
N GLN A 497 -7.03 -27.25 -18.31
CA GLN A 497 -8.25 -27.85 -18.87
C GLN A 497 -9.35 -27.98 -17.82
N VAL A 498 -9.02 -28.44 -16.61
CA VAL A 498 -9.97 -28.51 -15.49
C VAL A 498 -10.47 -27.12 -15.10
N ALA A 499 -9.57 -26.14 -15.05
CA ALA A 499 -9.94 -24.75 -14.76
C ALA A 499 -10.88 -24.17 -15.81
N LYS A 500 -10.62 -24.44 -17.09
CA LYS A 500 -11.48 -24.01 -18.21
C LYS A 500 -12.86 -24.65 -18.14
N ALA A 501 -12.93 -25.96 -17.96
CA ALA A 501 -14.19 -26.69 -17.83
C ALA A 501 -15.01 -26.19 -16.62
N MET A 502 -14.35 -25.93 -15.48
CA MET A 502 -14.97 -25.37 -14.30
C MET A 502 -15.57 -23.97 -14.57
N MET A 503 -14.78 -23.09 -15.20
CA MET A 503 -15.25 -21.73 -15.51
C MET A 503 -16.39 -21.73 -16.53
N GLU A 504 -16.36 -22.62 -17.52
CA GLU A 504 -17.48 -22.77 -18.47
C GLU A 504 -18.76 -23.24 -17.78
N GLN A 505 -18.65 -24.19 -16.86
CA GLN A 505 -19.81 -24.66 -16.09
C GLN A 505 -20.34 -23.63 -15.10
N LEU A 506 -19.46 -22.86 -14.45
CA LEU A 506 -19.87 -21.80 -13.51
C LEU A 506 -20.42 -20.57 -14.22
N SER A 507 -19.92 -20.25 -15.43
CA SER A 507 -20.28 -19.01 -16.13
C SER A 507 -21.61 -19.07 -16.86
N LYS A 508 -22.10 -20.26 -17.19
CA LYS A 508 -23.29 -20.45 -18.03
C LYS A 508 -24.40 -21.19 -17.30
N GLU A 509 -25.58 -20.65 -17.40
CA GLU A 509 -26.80 -21.25 -16.89
C GLU A 509 -27.81 -21.38 -18.03
N GLN A 510 -28.50 -22.52 -18.10
CA GLN A 510 -29.55 -22.74 -19.08
C GLN A 510 -30.88 -22.26 -18.49
N VAL A 511 -31.51 -21.32 -19.16
CA VAL A 511 -32.82 -20.74 -18.76
C VAL A 511 -33.80 -20.88 -19.91
N VAL A 512 -35.03 -21.12 -19.58
CA VAL A 512 -36.11 -21.18 -20.56
C VAL A 512 -36.64 -19.76 -20.83
N ASP A 513 -36.61 -19.35 -22.08
CA ASP A 513 -37.17 -18.08 -22.55
C ASP A 513 -38.73 -18.11 -22.55
N ARG A 514 -39.36 -16.97 -22.72
CA ARG A 514 -40.81 -16.85 -22.82
C ARG A 514 -41.42 -17.68 -23.95
N GLU A 515 -40.68 -17.92 -24.99
CA GLU A 515 -41.07 -18.74 -26.14
C GLU A 515 -40.88 -20.25 -25.91
N GLY A 516 -40.39 -20.66 -24.73
CA GLY A 516 -40.13 -22.06 -24.39
C GLY A 516 -38.80 -22.60 -24.90
N ASN A 517 -37.94 -21.75 -25.51
CA ASN A 517 -36.63 -22.15 -25.99
C ASN A 517 -35.62 -22.10 -24.84
N THR A 518 -34.70 -23.07 -24.80
CA THR A 518 -33.61 -23.08 -23.84
C THR A 518 -32.49 -22.17 -24.34
N VAL A 519 -32.24 -21.07 -23.66
CA VAL A 519 -31.23 -20.09 -23.98
C VAL A 519 -30.13 -20.10 -22.88
N GLN A 520 -28.89 -19.91 -23.26
CA GLN A 520 -27.80 -19.76 -22.30
C GLN A 520 -27.68 -18.30 -21.85
N GLN A 521 -27.68 -18.07 -20.55
CA GLN A 521 -27.34 -16.79 -19.95
C GLN A 521 -26.11 -16.90 -19.05
N GLU A 522 -25.51 -15.77 -18.71
CA GLU A 522 -24.48 -15.72 -17.69
C GLU A 522 -25.08 -16.12 -16.33
N SER A 523 -24.42 -17.01 -15.60
CA SER A 523 -24.91 -17.55 -14.33
C SER A 523 -25.06 -16.47 -13.26
N PHE A 524 -26.08 -16.63 -12.41
CA PHE A 524 -26.28 -15.85 -11.18
C PHE A 524 -25.67 -16.53 -9.95
N ASN A 525 -24.74 -17.48 -10.14
CA ASN A 525 -23.99 -18.07 -9.05
C ASN A 525 -23.20 -17.00 -8.30
N ALA A 526 -23.30 -17.00 -6.96
CA ALA A 526 -22.68 -15.97 -6.11
C ALA A 526 -21.16 -15.88 -6.30
N ILE A 527 -20.48 -17.02 -6.39
CA ILE A 527 -19.03 -17.10 -6.57
C ILE A 527 -18.60 -16.54 -7.93
N TYR A 528 -19.34 -16.91 -8.99
CA TYR A 528 -19.10 -16.38 -10.32
C TYR A 528 -19.30 -14.87 -10.37
N MET A 529 -20.39 -14.35 -9.78
CA MET A 529 -20.66 -12.92 -9.73
C MET A 529 -19.57 -12.14 -9.00
N MET A 530 -19.07 -12.65 -7.87
CA MET A 530 -17.99 -11.99 -7.11
C MET A 530 -16.68 -11.93 -7.89
N ALA A 531 -16.34 -13.00 -8.60
CA ALA A 531 -15.09 -13.05 -9.37
C ALA A 531 -15.18 -12.28 -10.69
N ASP A 532 -16.27 -12.41 -11.44
CA ASP A 532 -16.45 -11.74 -12.73
C ASP A 532 -16.59 -10.23 -12.58
N SER A 533 -17.27 -9.76 -11.53
CA SER A 533 -17.38 -8.34 -11.22
C SER A 533 -16.02 -7.72 -10.82
N GLY A 534 -15.07 -8.52 -10.35
CA GLY A 534 -13.82 -8.05 -9.75
C GLY A 534 -13.99 -7.52 -8.32
N ALA A 535 -15.12 -7.81 -7.67
CA ALA A 535 -15.37 -7.43 -6.28
C ALA A 535 -14.46 -8.17 -5.31
N ARG A 536 -14.41 -9.49 -5.43
CA ARG A 536 -13.56 -10.33 -4.58
C ARG A 536 -13.24 -11.66 -5.27
N GLY A 537 -12.00 -12.13 -5.09
CA GLY A 537 -11.54 -13.38 -5.65
C GLY A 537 -11.05 -13.27 -7.09
N SER A 538 -10.29 -14.27 -7.51
CA SER A 538 -9.78 -14.41 -8.87
C SER A 538 -10.11 -15.81 -9.41
N ALA A 539 -10.08 -15.99 -10.73
CA ALA A 539 -10.28 -17.30 -11.35
C ALA A 539 -9.32 -18.36 -10.78
N ALA A 540 -8.08 -17.98 -10.44
CA ALA A 540 -7.10 -18.86 -9.80
C ALA A 540 -7.51 -19.32 -8.40
N GLN A 541 -8.15 -18.46 -7.62
CA GLN A 541 -8.66 -18.81 -6.28
C GLN A 541 -9.88 -19.73 -6.38
N ILE A 542 -10.78 -19.48 -7.32
CA ILE A 542 -11.95 -20.35 -7.56
C ILE A 542 -11.50 -21.73 -8.05
N ARG A 543 -10.47 -21.80 -8.89
CA ARG A 543 -9.87 -23.07 -9.33
C ARG A 543 -9.44 -23.93 -8.13
N GLN A 544 -8.86 -23.33 -7.11
CA GLN A 544 -8.48 -24.07 -5.89
C GLN A 544 -9.68 -24.52 -5.06
N LEU A 545 -10.79 -23.78 -5.10
CA LEU A 545 -12.00 -24.09 -4.35
C LEU A 545 -12.83 -25.20 -4.98
N ALA A 546 -13.02 -25.17 -6.30
CA ALA A 546 -13.96 -26.04 -7.01
C ALA A 546 -13.30 -26.91 -8.11
N GLY A 547 -12.13 -26.58 -8.58
CA GLY A 547 -11.43 -27.31 -9.62
C GLY A 547 -10.35 -28.25 -9.09
N MET A 548 -9.09 -27.87 -9.23
CA MET A 548 -7.92 -28.62 -8.81
C MET A 548 -6.88 -27.65 -8.27
N ARG A 549 -6.24 -27.98 -7.16
CA ARG A 549 -5.20 -27.11 -6.60
C ARG A 549 -3.93 -27.06 -7.45
N GLY A 550 -3.54 -28.19 -8.05
CA GLY A 550 -2.46 -28.28 -9.01
C GLY A 550 -1.08 -28.50 -8.41
N LEU A 551 -0.05 -28.12 -9.16
CA LEU A 551 1.35 -28.32 -8.81
C LEU A 551 1.80 -27.34 -7.72
N MET A 552 2.62 -27.83 -6.78
CA MET A 552 3.19 -27.06 -5.68
C MET A 552 4.70 -26.88 -5.86
N ALA A 553 5.20 -25.71 -5.49
CA ALA A 553 6.63 -25.42 -5.50
C ALA A 553 7.28 -25.75 -4.16
N LYS A 554 8.48 -26.32 -4.19
CA LYS A 554 9.38 -26.46 -3.04
C LYS A 554 9.98 -25.11 -2.62
N PRO A 555 10.57 -25.00 -1.44
CA PRO A 555 11.25 -23.77 -1.01
C PRO A 555 12.40 -23.36 -1.94
N ASP A 556 13.09 -24.29 -2.58
CA ASP A 556 14.15 -24.07 -3.57
C ASP A 556 13.67 -23.53 -4.91
N GLY A 557 12.37 -23.54 -5.16
CA GLY A 557 11.74 -23.09 -6.40
C GLY A 557 11.44 -24.20 -7.39
N SER A 558 11.91 -25.44 -7.18
CA SER A 558 11.55 -26.60 -8.00
C SER A 558 10.09 -26.99 -7.78
N ILE A 559 9.46 -27.56 -8.80
CA ILE A 559 8.06 -27.99 -8.73
C ILE A 559 8.02 -29.46 -8.27
N ILE A 560 7.06 -29.79 -7.42
CA ILE A 560 6.83 -31.19 -7.00
C ILE A 560 6.08 -31.89 -8.12
N GLU A 561 6.59 -33.03 -8.59
CA GLU A 561 6.02 -33.79 -9.71
C GLU A 561 4.57 -34.26 -9.44
N THR A 562 4.26 -34.57 -8.19
CA THR A 562 2.92 -35.04 -7.80
C THR A 562 2.00 -33.85 -7.58
N PRO A 563 0.95 -33.66 -8.39
CA PRO A 563 0.01 -32.58 -8.23
C PRO A 563 -0.98 -32.85 -7.10
N ILE A 564 -1.60 -31.80 -6.58
CA ILE A 564 -2.75 -31.91 -5.70
C ILE A 564 -4.00 -31.90 -6.57
N THR A 565 -4.58 -33.08 -6.82
CA THR A 565 -5.78 -33.26 -7.65
C THR A 565 -7.06 -32.88 -6.94
N ALA A 566 -7.07 -32.89 -5.61
CA ALA A 566 -8.21 -32.47 -4.82
C ALA A 566 -8.37 -30.96 -4.79
N ASN A 567 -9.61 -30.49 -4.62
CA ASN A 567 -9.95 -29.10 -4.33
C ASN A 567 -10.32 -28.94 -2.85
N PHE A 568 -10.56 -27.71 -2.41
CA PHE A 568 -10.94 -27.45 -1.02
C PHE A 568 -12.35 -27.94 -0.68
N ARG A 569 -13.26 -28.02 -1.65
CA ARG A 569 -14.61 -28.56 -1.44
C ARG A 569 -14.56 -30.07 -1.13
N GLU A 570 -13.76 -30.82 -1.87
CA GLU A 570 -13.58 -32.26 -1.68
C GLU A 570 -12.76 -32.57 -0.41
N GLY A 571 -11.89 -31.66 0.01
CA GLY A 571 -10.93 -31.82 1.08
C GLY A 571 -9.61 -32.43 0.62
N LEU A 572 -8.53 -32.00 1.27
CA LEU A 572 -7.18 -32.48 1.02
C LEU A 572 -6.87 -33.66 1.94
N ASN A 573 -6.13 -34.64 1.43
CA ASN A 573 -5.55 -35.67 2.28
C ASN A 573 -4.32 -35.11 3.04
N VAL A 574 -3.82 -35.85 4.05
CA VAL A 574 -2.73 -35.39 4.90
C VAL A 574 -1.46 -35.07 4.13
N LEU A 575 -1.11 -35.90 3.13
CA LEU A 575 0.09 -35.66 2.30
C LEU A 575 -0.07 -34.43 1.41
N GLN A 576 -1.23 -34.25 0.79
CA GLN A 576 -1.52 -33.07 -0.04
C GLN A 576 -1.50 -31.80 0.80
N TYR A 577 -2.04 -31.83 2.02
CA TYR A 577 -1.97 -30.71 2.94
C TYR A 577 -0.52 -30.38 3.32
N PHE A 578 0.28 -31.39 3.66
CA PHE A 578 1.69 -31.22 4.01
C PHE A 578 2.50 -30.60 2.85
N ILE A 579 2.32 -31.11 1.63
CA ILE A 579 2.95 -30.55 0.42
C ILE A 579 2.57 -29.08 0.23
N SER A 580 1.32 -28.73 0.48
CA SER A 580 0.84 -27.36 0.33
C SER A 580 1.45 -26.37 1.34
N THR A 581 1.92 -26.84 2.49
CA THR A 581 2.55 -25.98 3.50
C THR A 581 3.88 -25.39 3.04
N HIS A 582 4.61 -26.07 2.13
CA HIS A 582 5.86 -25.56 1.57
C HIS A 582 5.65 -24.25 0.80
N GLY A 583 4.63 -24.21 -0.06
CA GLY A 583 4.27 -23.00 -0.80
C GLY A 583 3.81 -21.85 0.10
N ALA A 584 3.02 -22.14 1.12
CA ALA A 584 2.57 -21.15 2.09
C ALA A 584 3.74 -20.55 2.88
N ARG A 585 4.65 -21.38 3.39
CA ARG A 585 5.85 -20.93 4.13
C ARG A 585 6.77 -20.08 3.25
N LYS A 586 7.01 -20.49 2.00
CA LYS A 586 7.78 -19.71 1.04
C LYS A 586 7.13 -18.35 0.78
N GLY A 587 5.82 -18.33 0.56
CA GLY A 587 5.08 -17.08 0.32
C GLY A 587 5.19 -16.10 1.49
N LEU A 588 5.08 -16.59 2.74
CA LEU A 588 5.25 -15.75 3.94
C LEU A 588 6.69 -15.20 4.06
N ALA A 589 7.70 -16.04 3.83
CA ALA A 589 9.10 -15.61 3.86
C ALA A 589 9.42 -14.59 2.74
N ASP A 590 8.97 -14.87 1.52
CA ASP A 590 9.17 -13.96 0.38
C ASP A 590 8.50 -12.61 0.61
N THR A 591 7.31 -12.58 1.18
CA THR A 591 6.59 -11.33 1.50
C THR A 591 7.40 -10.48 2.48
N ALA A 592 7.91 -11.08 3.57
CA ALA A 592 8.70 -10.38 4.57
C ALA A 592 9.99 -9.79 3.98
N LEU A 593 10.71 -10.56 3.14
CA LEU A 593 11.96 -10.11 2.51
C LEU A 593 11.72 -9.05 1.43
N LYS A 594 10.70 -9.23 0.58
CA LYS A 594 10.36 -8.27 -0.49
C LYS A 594 9.91 -6.93 0.09
N THR A 595 9.15 -6.93 1.18
CA THR A 595 8.72 -5.72 1.87
C THR A 595 9.91 -4.89 2.35
N ALA A 596 10.91 -5.53 2.99
CA ALA A 596 12.12 -4.86 3.44
C ALA A 596 12.94 -4.28 2.28
N ASN A 597 13.14 -5.05 1.20
CA ASN A 597 13.86 -4.62 0.01
C ASN A 597 13.16 -3.45 -0.71
N SER A 598 11.85 -3.51 -0.85
CA SER A 598 11.04 -2.44 -1.45
C SER A 598 11.14 -1.15 -0.63
N GLY A 599 11.03 -1.24 0.70
CA GLY A 599 11.16 -0.09 1.59
C GLY A 599 12.54 0.57 1.51
N TYR A 600 13.60 -0.22 1.43
CA TYR A 600 14.96 0.28 1.27
C TYR A 600 15.20 0.92 -0.11
N LEU A 601 14.66 0.32 -1.18
CA LEU A 601 14.73 0.90 -2.53
C LEU A 601 14.00 2.26 -2.59
N THR A 602 12.77 2.33 -2.07
CA THR A 602 11.99 3.57 -2.02
C THR A 602 12.76 4.67 -1.30
N ARG A 603 13.35 4.37 -0.13
CA ARG A 603 14.16 5.35 0.60
C ARG A 603 15.33 5.87 -0.22
N ARG A 604 16.10 4.98 -0.86
CA ARG A 604 17.26 5.40 -1.69
C ARG A 604 16.84 6.29 -2.86
N LEU A 605 15.71 5.96 -3.49
CA LEU A 605 15.16 6.78 -4.58
C LEU A 605 14.72 8.16 -4.08
N VAL A 606 14.02 8.24 -2.96
CA VAL A 606 13.61 9.51 -2.36
C VAL A 606 14.82 10.36 -1.97
N ASP A 607 15.84 9.76 -1.34
CA ASP A 607 17.07 10.49 -0.94
C ASP A 607 17.80 11.10 -2.17
N VAL A 608 17.72 10.44 -3.33
CA VAL A 608 18.35 10.95 -4.57
C VAL A 608 17.50 11.98 -5.30
N THR A 609 16.16 11.84 -5.23
CA THR A 609 15.24 12.65 -6.06
C THR A 609 14.53 13.77 -5.30
N GLN A 610 14.77 13.92 -3.99
CA GLN A 610 14.06 14.91 -3.16
C GLN A 610 14.21 16.37 -3.63
N ASP A 611 15.30 16.69 -4.30
CA ASP A 611 15.58 18.04 -4.81
C ASP A 611 15.03 18.28 -6.23
N LEU A 612 14.47 17.25 -6.88
CA LEU A 612 13.90 17.36 -8.22
C LEU A 612 12.53 18.04 -8.14
N VAL A 613 12.41 19.15 -8.87
CA VAL A 613 11.16 19.91 -9.00
C VAL A 613 10.75 19.92 -10.46
N VAL A 614 9.49 19.58 -10.74
CA VAL A 614 8.90 19.72 -12.08
C VAL A 614 8.59 21.19 -12.33
N THR A 615 9.23 21.80 -13.32
CA THR A 615 9.09 23.24 -13.66
C THR A 615 8.11 23.47 -14.80
N ASP A 616 8.04 22.54 -15.75
CA ASP A 616 7.23 22.66 -16.96
C ASP A 616 6.28 21.47 -17.12
N VAL A 617 5.15 21.70 -17.76
CA VAL A 617 4.16 20.65 -18.06
C VAL A 617 4.69 19.74 -19.16
N ASP A 618 5.30 20.32 -20.20
CA ASP A 618 5.96 19.61 -21.29
C ASP A 618 7.20 20.40 -21.73
N CYS A 619 8.37 19.78 -21.67
CA CYS A 619 9.62 20.41 -22.10
C CYS A 619 9.81 20.40 -23.61
N GLY A 620 8.90 19.80 -24.39
CA GLY A 620 8.95 19.75 -25.85
C GLY A 620 10.12 18.95 -26.42
N THR A 621 10.81 18.12 -25.62
CA THR A 621 11.95 17.33 -26.08
C THR A 621 11.53 16.30 -27.13
N LYS A 622 12.32 16.20 -28.20
CA LYS A 622 12.20 15.15 -29.21
C LYS A 622 13.14 13.97 -28.93
N HIS A 623 13.99 14.08 -27.92
CA HIS A 623 14.90 13.02 -27.51
C HIS A 623 14.13 12.03 -26.63
N GLY A 624 14.06 10.78 -27.06
CA GLY A 624 13.39 9.70 -26.37
C GLY A 624 14.17 8.40 -26.46
N MET A 625 13.81 7.43 -25.64
CA MET A 625 14.32 6.06 -25.72
C MET A 625 13.48 5.27 -26.71
N ALA A 626 14.10 4.76 -27.78
CA ALA A 626 13.41 3.93 -28.75
C ALA A 626 13.17 2.53 -28.15
N LEU A 627 11.90 2.17 -27.96
CA LEU A 627 11.48 0.83 -27.54
C LEU A 627 10.87 0.11 -28.74
N LYS A 628 11.37 -1.10 -29.01
CA LYS A 628 10.72 -2.01 -29.98
C LYS A 628 9.70 -2.86 -29.25
N ALA A 629 8.51 -3.01 -29.82
CA ALA A 629 7.55 -3.99 -29.33
C ALA A 629 8.21 -5.38 -29.34
N ARG A 630 8.20 -6.08 -28.20
CA ARG A 630 8.59 -7.50 -28.17
C ARG A 630 7.56 -8.28 -28.96
N SER A 631 8.00 -8.96 -30.00
CA SER A 631 7.15 -9.95 -30.64
C SER A 631 6.80 -11.04 -29.63
N GLU A 632 5.54 -11.38 -29.51
CA GLU A 632 5.03 -12.44 -28.62
C GLU A 632 5.42 -13.87 -29.06
N GLU A 633 6.42 -13.99 -29.93
CA GLU A 633 6.98 -15.29 -30.31
C GLU A 633 8.15 -15.65 -29.39
N ARG A 634 7.80 -16.25 -28.25
CA ARG A 634 8.59 -17.28 -27.55
C ARG A 634 7.71 -18.07 -26.60
#